data_661cca4acf05bba13f916114ed2054d9
#
_entry.id   661cca4acf05bba13f916114ed2054d9
#
_cell.length_a   1.000
_cell.length_b   1.000
_cell.length_c   1.000
_cell.angle_alpha   90.00
_cell.angle_beta   90.00
_cell.angle_gamma   90.00
#
_symmetry.space_group_name_H-M   'P 1'
#
loop_
_entity.id
_entity.type
_entity.pdbx_description
1 polymer ?
#
loop_
_entity_poly.entity_id
_entity_poly.type
_entity_poly.pdbx_seq_one_letter_code
_entity_poly.pdbx_strand_id
1 'polypeptide(L)'
;MPNVMCRLVVKTEVKGIEKDEDGYCLVGTLDDLNKVKQTIDLGNNDINIKLTNNIVGYDGNPIGEYNGTFDGNGHSITLAMNDESNDYQHYGLFEKLDTDAVVKNLTINGSIKANANYVGAVAGLCDGAIINCVNNATVTNALKDGVTGGFIGQNLLQKSPILISNCVNNGEVNGYNVGGIIGYSAGYTYNFSKITDCVNNGKVNAENNGAGIIVVGSHCMVTNCVNNANINANKNTGGIIGVVQYGTKAEIINCANNGSVVSKETAAGIATTYGAITVKNCLNSGNVSGSLASYAIAYCNNYYDDSINDFMILNSFYVQTNDVNTEIESSNIVIKNDLSKAVSESDISSGYVAAMLNNGVTDGLNYWNVKNSNVVFADDESDLYYAIEIAPNITGGTVTADKQFAKAGETVTLTVTPETEGKSAIITGVELDENNSFVMPDRGVKINAVFGDTFTGTEKNDVIELEKNVEMDEIKLADYVKFENDTISRDLTFTLADGNVLPDGLKLSYARISGTPKKAGTYTVVFDVTDNGADMISSMALEPNKALSNAQLTLTFRIAKIDEIEPIGKYKDKIDIKEKITDENVVLTITPTDGTIDKIATSKLYVAEYDGEGQLIGIKLGENQNVDGKLIITAESPKTDNFKLMLWDKTNNPIINAISDIH
;
A
#
# COMPACT_ATOMS: atom_id res chain seq x y z
N MET A 1 29.57 8.50 -48.14
CA MET A 1 29.29 9.41 -47.00
C MET A 1 27.78 9.66 -47.00
N PRO A 2 27.04 9.32 -45.97
CA PRO A 2 25.63 9.66 -45.90
C PRO A 2 25.53 11.16 -45.63
N ASN A 3 24.73 11.86 -46.43
CA ASN A 3 24.37 13.26 -46.19
C ASN A 3 23.60 13.35 -44.89
N VAL A 4 24.26 13.83 -43.85
CA VAL A 4 23.59 14.31 -42.62
C VAL A 4 23.01 15.67 -42.97
N MET A 5 21.72 15.73 -43.29
CA MET A 5 21.00 17.01 -43.35
C MET A 5 20.81 17.46 -41.89
N CYS A 6 21.66 18.36 -41.40
CA CYS A 6 21.38 19.14 -40.21
C CYS A 6 20.20 20.07 -40.52
N ARG A 7 19.02 19.73 -40.01
CA ARG A 7 17.88 20.63 -40.00
C ARG A 7 18.16 21.71 -38.95
N LEU A 8 18.53 22.91 -39.36
CA LEU A 8 18.66 24.05 -38.49
C LEU A 8 17.24 24.44 -38.06
N VAL A 9 16.81 24.03 -36.90
CA VAL A 9 15.54 24.53 -36.32
C VAL A 9 15.82 25.92 -35.81
N VAL A 10 15.48 26.93 -36.60
CA VAL A 10 15.43 28.31 -36.13
C VAL A 10 14.17 28.41 -35.25
N LYS A 11 14.31 28.52 -33.92
CA LYS A 11 13.19 28.80 -33.02
C LYS A 11 12.60 30.16 -33.44
N THR A 12 11.51 30.13 -34.19
CA THR A 12 10.79 31.32 -34.61
C THR A 12 9.86 31.75 -33.47
N GLU A 13 9.97 33.00 -33.02
CA GLU A 13 8.98 33.61 -32.12
C GLU A 13 7.60 33.57 -32.78
N VAL A 14 6.56 33.30 -31.99
CA VAL A 14 5.18 33.40 -32.48
C VAL A 14 4.88 34.87 -32.67
N LYS A 15 4.90 35.34 -33.93
CA LYS A 15 4.71 36.74 -34.24
C LYS A 15 3.34 37.23 -33.77
N GLY A 16 3.35 38.31 -32.97
CA GLY A 16 2.13 39.01 -32.57
C GLY A 16 1.37 38.33 -31.43
N ILE A 17 2.00 37.44 -30.68
CA ILE A 17 1.47 36.86 -29.44
C ILE A 17 2.37 37.30 -28.28
N GLU A 18 1.76 37.85 -27.26
CA GLU A 18 2.42 38.24 -26.01
C GLU A 18 2.81 37.01 -25.21
N LYS A 19 3.88 37.14 -24.42
CA LYS A 19 4.30 36.12 -23.44
C LYS A 19 4.16 36.65 -22.03
N ASP A 20 3.78 35.76 -21.10
CA ASP A 20 3.86 36.10 -19.68
C ASP A 20 5.31 35.99 -19.15
N GLU A 21 5.49 36.30 -17.85
CA GLU A 21 6.79 36.25 -17.17
C GLU A 21 7.42 34.86 -17.15
N ASP A 22 6.60 33.81 -17.22
CA ASP A 22 7.02 32.42 -17.27
C ASP A 22 7.30 31.92 -18.71
N GLY A 23 7.13 32.79 -19.71
CA GLY A 23 7.41 32.48 -21.10
C GLY A 23 6.28 31.81 -21.86
N TYR A 24 5.07 31.70 -21.31
CA TYR A 24 3.91 31.15 -22.00
C TYR A 24 3.39 32.15 -23.05
N CYS A 25 3.12 31.69 -24.26
CA CYS A 25 2.38 32.41 -25.26
C CYS A 25 0.92 32.61 -24.83
N LEU A 26 0.46 33.85 -24.68
CA LEU A 26 -0.89 34.18 -24.25
C LEU A 26 -1.86 34.13 -25.42
N VAL A 27 -2.80 33.18 -25.38
CA VAL A 27 -3.75 32.92 -26.45
C VAL A 27 -5.16 33.22 -25.97
N GLY A 28 -5.75 34.28 -26.51
CA GLY A 28 -7.07 34.82 -26.11
C GLY A 28 -8.13 34.72 -27.20
N THR A 29 -7.75 34.48 -28.46
CA THR A 29 -8.66 34.47 -29.60
C THR A 29 -8.42 33.28 -30.51
N LEU A 30 -9.38 32.97 -31.40
CA LEU A 30 -9.21 31.95 -32.43
C LEU A 30 -8.04 32.28 -33.38
N ASP A 31 -7.84 33.55 -33.70
CA ASP A 31 -6.72 34.00 -34.53
C ASP A 31 -5.36 33.73 -33.86
N ASP A 32 -5.26 33.94 -32.54
CA ASP A 32 -4.04 33.61 -31.78
C ASP A 32 -3.78 32.12 -31.77
N LEU A 33 -4.83 31.30 -31.57
CA LEU A 33 -4.70 29.82 -31.61
C LEU A 33 -4.23 29.34 -32.99
N ASN A 34 -4.74 29.95 -34.07
CA ASN A 34 -4.33 29.64 -35.44
C ASN A 34 -2.87 30.03 -35.71
N LYS A 35 -2.39 31.18 -35.19
CA LYS A 35 -0.98 31.60 -35.28
C LYS A 35 -0.06 30.60 -34.55
N VAL A 36 -0.46 30.17 -33.34
CA VAL A 36 0.26 29.15 -32.56
C VAL A 36 0.29 27.83 -33.31
N LYS A 37 -0.87 27.38 -33.82
CA LYS A 37 -0.94 26.17 -34.66
C LYS A 37 0.05 26.26 -35.82
N GLN A 38 0.02 27.34 -36.61
CA GLN A 38 0.94 27.49 -37.74
C GLN A 38 2.41 27.39 -37.30
N THR A 39 2.74 27.92 -36.14
CA THR A 39 4.10 27.92 -35.59
C THR A 39 4.52 26.50 -35.23
N ILE A 40 3.61 25.73 -34.61
CA ILE A 40 3.82 24.31 -34.24
C ILE A 40 3.98 23.46 -35.52
N ASP A 41 3.09 23.63 -36.48
CA ASP A 41 3.12 22.89 -37.75
C ASP A 41 4.42 23.15 -38.57
N LEU A 42 5.05 24.30 -38.37
CA LEU A 42 6.37 24.63 -38.95
C LEU A 42 7.54 24.02 -38.14
N GLY A 43 7.28 23.26 -37.07
CA GLY A 43 8.25 22.51 -36.30
C GLY A 43 8.77 23.19 -35.04
N ASN A 44 8.17 24.31 -34.59
CA ASN A 44 8.45 24.92 -33.28
C ASN A 44 7.41 24.42 -32.26
N ASN A 45 7.52 23.13 -31.91
CA ASN A 45 6.51 22.37 -31.19
C ASN A 45 6.72 22.31 -29.66
N ASP A 46 7.75 22.95 -29.11
CA ASP A 46 8.08 23.00 -27.68
C ASP A 46 7.65 24.33 -27.00
N ILE A 47 6.82 25.13 -27.67
CA ILE A 47 6.32 26.40 -27.12
C ILE A 47 5.27 26.16 -26.05
N ASN A 48 5.38 26.88 -24.92
CA ASN A 48 4.36 26.85 -23.88
C ASN A 48 3.21 27.83 -24.22
N ILE A 49 1.98 27.36 -24.03
CA ILE A 49 0.75 28.08 -24.37
C ILE A 49 -0.14 28.21 -23.13
N LYS A 50 -0.72 29.39 -22.94
CA LYS A 50 -1.69 29.63 -21.86
C LYS A 50 -2.90 30.37 -22.42
N LEU A 51 -4.09 29.80 -22.19
CA LEU A 51 -5.32 30.48 -22.58
C LEU A 51 -5.61 31.67 -21.65
N THR A 52 -6.08 32.77 -22.21
CA THR A 52 -6.53 33.94 -21.46
C THR A 52 -8.03 34.19 -21.58
N ASN A 53 -8.70 33.50 -22.51
CA ASN A 53 -10.14 33.54 -22.72
C ASN A 53 -10.65 32.22 -23.31
N ASN A 54 -11.96 32.02 -23.27
CA ASN A 54 -12.63 30.95 -24.00
C ASN A 54 -12.50 31.18 -25.50
N ILE A 55 -12.14 30.15 -26.26
CA ILE A 55 -12.03 30.20 -27.71
C ILE A 55 -13.22 29.44 -28.32
N VAL A 56 -13.90 30.06 -29.27
CA VAL A 56 -15.09 29.46 -29.89
C VAL A 56 -14.90 29.28 -31.39
N GLY A 57 -15.39 28.17 -31.91
CA GLY A 57 -15.49 27.94 -33.35
C GLY A 57 -14.19 27.44 -33.99
N TYR A 58 -13.36 26.68 -33.26
CA TYR A 58 -12.22 26.05 -33.88
C TYR A 58 -12.71 24.90 -34.79
N ASP A 59 -12.65 25.10 -36.09
CA ASP A 59 -13.06 24.20 -37.15
C ASP A 59 -11.88 23.72 -38.04
N GLY A 60 -10.65 24.09 -37.63
CA GLY A 60 -9.42 23.76 -38.33
C GLY A 60 -9.04 22.28 -38.23
N ASN A 61 -8.01 21.94 -39.02
CA ASN A 61 -7.35 20.62 -38.90
C ASN A 61 -6.64 20.53 -37.53
N PRO A 62 -6.31 19.31 -37.07
CA PRO A 62 -5.52 19.12 -35.85
C PRO A 62 -4.29 20.03 -35.78
N ILE A 63 -3.98 20.54 -34.60
CA ILE A 63 -2.65 21.10 -34.32
C ILE A 63 -1.67 19.93 -34.43
N GLY A 64 -0.56 20.09 -35.15
CA GLY A 64 0.37 19.01 -35.44
C GLY A 64 1.01 18.37 -34.20
N GLU A 65 2.24 17.88 -34.35
CA GLU A 65 3.00 17.30 -33.23
C GLU A 65 3.40 18.38 -32.23
N TYR A 66 3.05 18.19 -30.94
CA TYR A 66 3.27 19.15 -29.87
C TYR A 66 4.02 18.52 -28.70
N ASN A 67 5.01 19.25 -28.14
CA ASN A 67 5.87 18.80 -27.05
C ASN A 67 6.01 19.81 -25.89
N GLY A 68 5.24 20.90 -25.92
CA GLY A 68 5.23 21.94 -24.87
C GLY A 68 4.14 21.72 -23.82
N THR A 69 3.96 22.73 -22.96
CA THR A 69 2.84 22.79 -22.02
C THR A 69 1.71 23.66 -22.58
N PHE A 70 0.53 23.06 -22.75
CA PHE A 70 -0.72 23.75 -23.06
C PHE A 70 -1.57 23.88 -21.81
N ASP A 71 -1.60 25.09 -21.22
CA ASP A 71 -2.41 25.38 -20.05
C ASP A 71 -3.70 26.09 -20.47
N GLY A 72 -4.81 25.39 -20.35
CA GLY A 72 -6.14 25.96 -20.55
C GLY A 72 -6.50 27.03 -19.52
N ASN A 73 -5.79 27.08 -18.38
CA ASN A 73 -5.98 28.08 -17.32
C ASN A 73 -7.46 28.27 -16.89
N GLY A 74 -8.21 27.16 -16.93
CA GLY A 74 -9.65 27.13 -16.63
C GLY A 74 -10.56 27.63 -17.78
N HIS A 75 -10.01 27.99 -18.92
CA HIS A 75 -10.77 28.36 -20.11
C HIS A 75 -11.09 27.18 -21.01
N SER A 76 -11.94 27.41 -22.01
CA SER A 76 -12.43 26.40 -22.93
C SER A 76 -12.09 26.66 -24.38
N ILE A 77 -12.00 25.58 -25.17
CA ILE A 77 -12.02 25.63 -26.63
C ILE A 77 -13.29 24.92 -27.11
N THR A 78 -14.11 25.60 -27.91
CA THR A 78 -15.28 25.00 -28.56
C THR A 78 -14.90 24.57 -29.96
N LEU A 79 -14.93 23.27 -30.19
CA LEU A 79 -14.57 22.64 -31.46
C LEU A 79 -15.79 22.46 -32.36
N ALA A 80 -15.58 22.62 -33.65
CA ALA A 80 -16.52 22.28 -34.72
C ALA A 80 -15.78 21.47 -35.81
N MET A 81 -14.93 20.51 -35.39
CA MET A 81 -14.03 19.79 -36.29
C MET A 81 -14.79 18.67 -37.03
N ASN A 82 -14.69 18.68 -38.35
CA ASN A 82 -15.30 17.67 -39.19
C ASN A 82 -14.36 17.30 -40.35
N ASP A 83 -13.88 16.04 -40.36
CA ASP A 83 -13.08 15.51 -41.45
C ASP A 83 -13.60 14.12 -41.87
N GLU A 84 -14.02 13.98 -43.11
CA GLU A 84 -14.49 12.73 -43.71
C GLU A 84 -13.49 12.16 -44.73
N SER A 85 -12.29 12.78 -44.85
CA SER A 85 -11.34 12.42 -45.92
C SER A 85 -10.59 11.11 -45.71
N ASN A 86 -10.45 10.64 -44.48
CA ASN A 86 -9.58 9.52 -44.08
C ASN A 86 -8.09 9.80 -44.34
N ASP A 87 -7.69 11.09 -44.39
CA ASP A 87 -6.30 11.48 -44.61
C ASP A 87 -5.48 11.44 -43.31
N TYR A 88 -6.13 11.40 -42.15
CA TYR A 88 -5.46 11.40 -40.86
C TYR A 88 -5.41 10.00 -40.26
N GLN A 89 -4.26 9.63 -39.72
CA GLN A 89 -4.12 8.48 -38.85
C GLN A 89 -4.60 8.79 -37.42
N HIS A 90 -4.31 10.01 -36.96
CA HIS A 90 -4.62 10.50 -35.63
C HIS A 90 -5.39 11.83 -35.74
N TYR A 91 -6.51 11.97 -35.01
CA TYR A 91 -7.36 13.14 -35.12
C TYR A 91 -7.87 13.59 -33.75
N GLY A 92 -7.76 14.89 -33.45
CA GLY A 92 -8.19 15.57 -32.23
C GLY A 92 -7.80 17.04 -32.29
N LEU A 93 -7.93 17.77 -31.18
CA LEU A 93 -7.38 19.14 -31.11
C LEU A 93 -5.89 19.12 -31.49
N PHE A 94 -5.15 18.14 -30.98
CA PHE A 94 -3.79 17.82 -31.41
C PHE A 94 -3.78 16.54 -32.24
N GLU A 95 -2.97 16.50 -33.30
CA GLU A 95 -2.69 15.26 -34.01
C GLU A 95 -1.88 14.32 -33.10
N LYS A 96 -0.81 14.87 -32.49
CA LYS A 96 0.08 14.14 -31.57
C LYS A 96 0.57 15.02 -30.42
N LEU A 97 0.50 14.48 -29.22
CA LEU A 97 1.22 14.96 -28.04
C LEU A 97 2.44 14.06 -27.81
N ASP A 98 3.65 14.63 -27.83
CA ASP A 98 4.90 13.91 -27.64
C ASP A 98 5.20 13.72 -26.14
N THR A 99 6.29 13.04 -25.80
CA THR A 99 6.60 12.52 -24.45
C THR A 99 6.71 13.59 -23.35
N ASP A 100 7.12 14.82 -23.70
CA ASP A 100 7.23 15.92 -22.74
C ASP A 100 5.99 16.85 -22.77
N ALA A 101 5.04 16.56 -23.67
CA ALA A 101 3.83 17.37 -23.80
C ALA A 101 2.94 17.26 -22.55
N VAL A 102 2.43 18.42 -22.10
CA VAL A 102 1.45 18.50 -21.01
C VAL A 102 0.27 19.33 -21.47
N VAL A 103 -0.93 18.76 -21.49
CA VAL A 103 -2.18 19.51 -21.63
C VAL A 103 -2.88 19.53 -20.27
N LYS A 104 -3.15 20.72 -19.76
CA LYS A 104 -3.76 20.85 -18.42
C LYS A 104 -4.82 21.95 -18.33
N ASN A 105 -5.73 21.82 -17.35
CA ASN A 105 -6.72 22.82 -16.98
C ASN A 105 -7.58 23.31 -18.18
N LEU A 106 -7.85 22.41 -19.14
CA LEU A 106 -8.56 22.74 -20.39
C LEU A 106 -9.95 22.11 -20.41
N THR A 107 -10.95 22.92 -20.81
CA THR A 107 -12.26 22.40 -21.13
C THR A 107 -12.45 22.37 -22.66
N ILE A 108 -12.83 21.21 -23.20
CA ILE A 108 -13.19 21.08 -24.61
C ILE A 108 -14.70 20.98 -24.75
N ASN A 109 -15.30 21.82 -25.60
CA ASN A 109 -16.73 21.84 -25.91
C ASN A 109 -16.94 21.58 -27.42
N GLY A 110 -18.20 21.37 -27.82
CA GLY A 110 -18.60 21.28 -29.21
C GLY A 110 -18.60 19.86 -29.76
N SER A 111 -17.96 19.62 -30.91
CA SER A 111 -17.96 18.31 -31.54
C SER A 111 -16.73 18.06 -32.41
N ILE A 112 -16.36 16.78 -32.47
CA ILE A 112 -15.38 16.22 -33.41
C ILE A 112 -16.10 15.09 -34.17
N LYS A 113 -16.06 15.15 -35.51
CA LYS A 113 -16.43 14.07 -36.39
C LYS A 113 -15.26 13.75 -37.30
N ALA A 114 -14.80 12.52 -37.33
CA ALA A 114 -13.64 12.12 -38.12
C ALA A 114 -13.80 10.74 -38.73
N ASN A 115 -12.98 10.47 -39.73
CA ASN A 115 -12.80 9.17 -40.35
C ASN A 115 -11.31 8.81 -40.26
N ALA A 116 -10.82 8.50 -39.06
CA ALA A 116 -9.40 8.30 -38.76
C ALA A 116 -9.16 7.04 -37.91
N ASN A 117 -7.95 6.48 -37.96
CA ASN A 117 -7.66 5.26 -37.20
C ASN A 117 -7.83 5.49 -35.69
N TYR A 118 -7.43 6.67 -35.21
CA TYR A 118 -7.45 7.01 -33.78
C TYR A 118 -8.00 8.42 -33.58
N VAL A 119 -9.07 8.55 -32.80
CA VAL A 119 -9.75 9.82 -32.55
C VAL A 119 -9.90 10.08 -31.07
N GLY A 120 -9.56 11.31 -30.64
CA GLY A 120 -9.80 11.78 -29.28
C GLY A 120 -10.04 13.28 -29.23
N ALA A 121 -10.76 13.78 -28.23
CA ALA A 121 -11.06 15.23 -28.15
C ALA A 121 -9.82 16.09 -27.98
N VAL A 122 -8.85 15.64 -27.17
CA VAL A 122 -7.60 16.34 -26.95
C VAL A 122 -6.57 15.93 -28.01
N ALA A 123 -6.36 14.62 -28.20
CA ALA A 123 -5.35 14.17 -29.14
C ALA A 123 -5.73 12.84 -29.82
N GLY A 124 -5.35 12.67 -31.09
CA GLY A 124 -5.39 11.39 -31.76
C GLY A 124 -4.35 10.43 -31.20
N LEU A 125 -3.11 10.89 -31.01
CA LEU A 125 -2.02 10.18 -30.34
C LEU A 125 -1.48 11.00 -29.16
N CYS A 126 -1.29 10.36 -28.00
CA CYS A 126 -0.72 10.99 -26.82
C CYS A 126 0.33 10.09 -26.17
N ASP A 127 1.58 10.54 -26.13
CA ASP A 127 2.68 9.93 -25.37
C ASP A 127 3.12 10.82 -24.18
N GLY A 128 2.40 11.93 -23.93
CA GLY A 128 2.63 12.88 -22.84
C GLY A 128 1.61 12.77 -21.69
N ALA A 129 1.25 13.92 -21.10
CA ALA A 129 0.31 13.99 -19.99
C ALA A 129 -0.92 14.86 -20.27
N ILE A 130 -2.09 14.44 -19.76
CA ILE A 130 -3.34 15.24 -19.74
C ILE A 130 -3.83 15.31 -18.30
N ILE A 131 -3.94 16.51 -17.75
CA ILE A 131 -4.17 16.72 -16.32
C ILE A 131 -5.28 17.74 -16.09
N ASN A 132 -6.25 17.43 -15.23
CA ASN A 132 -7.31 18.37 -14.84
C ASN A 132 -8.05 18.97 -16.04
N CYS A 133 -8.46 18.10 -16.98
CA CYS A 133 -9.17 18.51 -18.20
C CYS A 133 -10.61 18.01 -18.21
N VAL A 134 -11.49 18.73 -18.91
CA VAL A 134 -12.90 18.35 -19.09
C VAL A 134 -13.21 18.26 -20.58
N ASN A 135 -13.77 17.13 -21.00
CA ASN A 135 -14.34 17.00 -22.33
C ASN A 135 -15.88 17.03 -22.26
N ASN A 136 -16.49 18.06 -22.84
CA ASN A 136 -17.93 18.16 -23.06
C ASN A 136 -18.30 17.95 -24.54
N ALA A 137 -17.31 17.81 -25.41
CA ALA A 137 -17.54 17.65 -26.85
C ALA A 137 -18.02 16.23 -27.17
N THR A 138 -18.93 16.10 -28.11
CA THR A 138 -19.23 14.81 -28.74
C THR A 138 -18.10 14.41 -29.66
N VAL A 139 -17.59 13.18 -29.49
CA VAL A 139 -16.51 12.61 -30.31
C VAL A 139 -17.09 11.47 -31.13
N THR A 140 -17.01 11.56 -32.47
CA THR A 140 -17.53 10.57 -33.37
C THR A 140 -16.47 10.16 -34.40
N ASN A 141 -16.19 8.85 -34.49
CA ASN A 141 -15.31 8.28 -35.52
C ASN A 141 -16.12 7.36 -36.44
N ALA A 142 -16.18 7.71 -37.71
CA ALA A 142 -16.93 6.95 -38.69
C ALA A 142 -16.12 5.79 -39.32
N LEU A 143 -14.80 5.71 -39.05
CA LEU A 143 -13.97 4.67 -39.63
C LEU A 143 -14.29 3.31 -39.04
N LYS A 144 -14.60 2.36 -39.93
CA LYS A 144 -14.69 0.95 -39.55
C LYS A 144 -13.31 0.47 -39.05
N ASP A 145 -13.30 -0.26 -37.96
CA ASP A 145 -12.12 -0.71 -37.23
C ASP A 145 -11.32 0.41 -36.52
N GLY A 146 -11.81 1.67 -36.59
CA GLY A 146 -11.22 2.80 -35.88
C GLY A 146 -11.37 2.72 -34.36
N VAL A 147 -10.51 3.43 -33.66
CA VAL A 147 -10.46 3.47 -32.21
C VAL A 147 -10.69 4.90 -31.71
N THR A 148 -11.59 5.05 -30.74
CA THR A 148 -12.05 6.36 -30.28
C THR A 148 -11.99 6.45 -28.76
N GLY A 149 -11.45 7.54 -28.24
CA GLY A 149 -11.50 7.88 -26.82
C GLY A 149 -12.09 9.25 -26.59
N GLY A 150 -12.65 9.45 -25.41
CA GLY A 150 -13.17 10.77 -25.02
C GLY A 150 -12.09 11.85 -24.94
N PHE A 151 -10.86 11.47 -24.61
CA PHE A 151 -9.71 12.38 -24.57
C PHE A 151 -8.65 12.03 -25.60
N ILE A 152 -8.24 10.78 -25.68
CA ILE A 152 -7.20 10.33 -26.62
C ILE A 152 -7.62 9.10 -27.41
N GLY A 153 -7.24 9.06 -28.70
CA GLY A 153 -7.45 7.91 -29.57
C GLY A 153 -6.54 6.75 -29.19
N GLN A 154 -5.24 7.01 -29.08
CA GLN A 154 -4.26 6.01 -28.63
C GLN A 154 -3.06 6.64 -27.91
N ASN A 155 -2.26 5.80 -27.25
CA ASN A 155 -0.87 6.05 -26.94
C ASN A 155 0.02 4.91 -27.46
N LEU A 156 1.26 5.23 -27.80
CA LEU A 156 2.26 4.31 -28.32
C LEU A 156 3.52 4.38 -27.48
N LEU A 157 3.50 3.98 -26.25
CA LEU A 157 4.67 4.05 -25.36
C LEU A 157 6.00 3.72 -26.06
N GLN A 158 6.75 4.74 -26.41
CA GLN A 158 8.10 4.56 -26.90
C GLN A 158 9.18 4.87 -25.85
N LYS A 159 8.91 5.74 -24.85
CA LYS A 159 9.93 6.19 -23.91
C LYS A 159 9.47 6.41 -22.47
N SER A 160 8.23 6.84 -22.24
CA SER A 160 7.70 7.17 -20.89
C SER A 160 6.26 6.72 -20.74
N PRO A 161 5.82 6.33 -19.52
CA PRO A 161 4.40 6.05 -19.29
C PRO A 161 3.60 7.34 -19.45
N ILE A 162 2.45 7.25 -20.10
CA ILE A 162 1.51 8.37 -20.13
C ILE A 162 0.87 8.55 -18.75
N LEU A 163 0.46 9.78 -18.49
CA LEU A 163 -0.33 10.15 -17.33
C LEU A 163 -1.62 10.86 -17.78
N ILE A 164 -2.76 10.23 -17.52
CA ILE A 164 -4.06 10.89 -17.63
C ILE A 164 -4.63 10.98 -16.22
N SER A 165 -4.76 12.18 -15.69
CA SER A 165 -5.22 12.33 -14.30
C SER A 165 -6.21 13.47 -14.10
N ASN A 166 -7.15 13.25 -13.18
CA ASN A 166 -8.17 14.23 -12.79
C ASN A 166 -8.95 14.78 -14.01
N CYS A 167 -9.35 13.87 -14.92
CA CYS A 167 -10.04 14.23 -16.17
C CYS A 167 -11.49 13.74 -16.17
N VAL A 168 -12.40 14.58 -16.68
CA VAL A 168 -13.83 14.28 -16.72
C VAL A 168 -14.34 14.32 -18.16
N ASN A 169 -14.85 13.18 -18.64
CA ASN A 169 -15.56 13.11 -19.91
C ASN A 169 -17.07 13.22 -19.67
N ASN A 170 -17.71 14.28 -20.17
CA ASN A 170 -19.15 14.45 -20.20
C ASN A 170 -19.72 14.29 -21.63
N GLY A 171 -18.84 14.31 -22.64
CA GLY A 171 -19.25 14.20 -24.03
C GLY A 171 -19.55 12.77 -24.46
N GLU A 172 -20.53 12.60 -25.31
CA GLU A 172 -20.85 11.31 -25.92
C GLU A 172 -19.71 10.85 -26.85
N VAL A 173 -19.35 9.56 -26.79
CA VAL A 173 -18.28 8.98 -27.61
C VAL A 173 -18.85 7.87 -28.48
N ASN A 174 -18.65 7.98 -29.80
CA ASN A 174 -19.24 7.08 -30.79
C ASN A 174 -18.16 6.56 -31.77
N GLY A 175 -18.23 5.29 -32.16
CA GLY A 175 -17.33 4.71 -33.13
C GLY A 175 -17.34 3.19 -33.16
N TYR A 176 -16.27 2.59 -33.73
CA TYR A 176 -16.15 1.15 -33.84
C TYR A 176 -15.64 0.51 -32.54
N ASN A 177 -14.45 0.88 -32.06
CA ASN A 177 -13.97 0.53 -30.72
C ASN A 177 -13.93 1.81 -29.87
N VAL A 178 -14.65 1.87 -28.75
CA VAL A 178 -14.87 3.12 -28.03
C VAL A 178 -14.59 3.01 -26.56
N GLY A 179 -13.69 3.87 -26.05
CA GLY A 179 -13.47 4.11 -24.62
C GLY A 179 -13.90 5.50 -24.19
N GLY A 180 -14.53 5.62 -23.03
CA GLY A 180 -15.00 6.91 -22.52
C GLY A 180 -13.90 7.92 -22.26
N ILE A 181 -12.68 7.47 -21.96
CA ILE A 181 -11.48 8.31 -21.75
C ILE A 181 -10.43 8.01 -22.83
N ILE A 182 -10.05 6.76 -22.99
CA ILE A 182 -8.94 6.33 -23.88
C ILE A 182 -9.44 5.25 -24.84
N GLY A 183 -9.09 5.37 -26.10
CA GLY A 183 -9.31 4.33 -27.08
C GLY A 183 -8.35 3.16 -26.86
N TYR A 184 -7.10 3.31 -27.25
CA TYR A 184 -6.08 2.28 -27.11
C TYR A 184 -4.97 2.74 -26.19
N SER A 185 -4.77 2.00 -25.09
CA SER A 185 -3.67 2.24 -24.16
C SER A 185 -2.61 1.16 -24.31
N ALA A 186 -1.43 1.55 -24.82
CA ALA A 186 -0.26 0.69 -24.91
C ALA A 186 0.71 0.96 -23.77
N GLY A 187 1.26 -0.09 -23.17
CA GLY A 187 2.32 -0.03 -22.16
C GLY A 187 3.34 -1.13 -22.36
N TYR A 188 4.49 -1.07 -21.67
CA TYR A 188 5.48 -2.13 -21.62
C TYR A 188 5.46 -2.84 -20.25
N THR A 189 5.99 -4.05 -20.20
CA THR A 189 5.98 -4.95 -19.03
C THR A 189 6.45 -4.30 -17.72
N TYR A 190 7.32 -3.30 -17.79
CA TYR A 190 7.87 -2.60 -16.61
C TYR A 190 7.44 -1.13 -16.50
N ASN A 191 6.55 -0.66 -17.39
CA ASN A 191 6.21 0.75 -17.52
C ASN A 191 4.75 0.92 -17.90
N PHE A 192 3.86 0.84 -16.92
CA PHE A 192 2.42 0.93 -17.13
C PHE A 192 1.97 2.36 -17.47
N SER A 193 1.07 2.49 -18.45
CA SER A 193 0.28 3.70 -18.63
C SER A 193 -0.56 3.95 -17.37
N LYS A 194 -0.59 5.19 -16.85
CA LYS A 194 -1.30 5.54 -15.62
C LYS A 194 -2.52 6.40 -15.92
N ILE A 195 -3.67 5.89 -15.56
CA ILE A 195 -4.95 6.58 -15.66
C ILE A 195 -5.52 6.65 -14.25
N THR A 196 -5.61 7.85 -13.70
CA THR A 196 -6.02 8.02 -12.31
C THR A 196 -6.99 9.18 -12.14
N ASP A 197 -7.90 9.06 -11.16
CA ASP A 197 -8.86 10.11 -10.79
C ASP A 197 -9.72 10.61 -11.96
N CYS A 198 -10.04 9.72 -12.90
CA CYS A 198 -10.81 10.07 -14.08
C CYS A 198 -12.26 9.62 -13.98
N VAL A 199 -13.17 10.43 -14.52
CA VAL A 199 -14.61 10.16 -14.52
C VAL A 199 -15.17 10.18 -15.93
N ASN A 200 -15.89 9.14 -16.31
CA ASN A 200 -16.69 9.12 -17.52
C ASN A 200 -18.18 9.27 -17.19
N ASN A 201 -18.77 10.38 -17.60
CA ASN A 201 -20.22 10.66 -17.56
C ASN A 201 -20.84 10.60 -18.97
N GLY A 202 -20.00 10.60 -20.01
CA GLY A 202 -20.43 10.61 -21.41
C GLY A 202 -20.78 9.23 -21.91
N LYS A 203 -21.96 9.09 -22.51
CA LYS A 203 -22.43 7.83 -23.09
C LYS A 203 -21.43 7.26 -24.10
N VAL A 204 -21.23 5.94 -24.06
CA VAL A 204 -20.37 5.21 -24.97
C VAL A 204 -21.20 4.34 -25.91
N ASN A 205 -21.07 4.55 -27.22
CA ASN A 205 -21.73 3.73 -28.25
C ASN A 205 -20.67 3.15 -29.17
N ALA A 206 -20.50 1.84 -29.15
CA ALA A 206 -19.50 1.13 -29.95
C ALA A 206 -20.15 0.11 -30.87
N GLU A 207 -19.63 0.04 -32.12
CA GLU A 207 -20.04 -0.99 -33.08
C GLU A 207 -19.34 -2.33 -32.84
N ASN A 208 -18.25 -2.35 -32.05
CA ASN A 208 -17.49 -3.55 -31.71
C ASN A 208 -17.26 -3.62 -30.18
N ASN A 209 -16.11 -3.22 -29.68
CA ASN A 209 -15.80 -3.26 -28.25
C ASN A 209 -16.05 -1.91 -27.56
N GLY A 210 -16.54 -1.93 -26.34
CA GLY A 210 -16.88 -0.72 -25.59
C GLY A 210 -16.35 -0.74 -24.16
N ALA A 211 -16.00 0.46 -23.63
CA ALA A 211 -15.63 0.61 -22.24
C ALA A 211 -15.89 2.00 -21.66
N GLY A 212 -16.08 2.06 -20.34
CA GLY A 212 -16.23 3.34 -19.65
C GLY A 212 -14.95 4.16 -19.61
N ILE A 213 -13.78 3.54 -19.49
CA ILE A 213 -12.49 4.23 -19.39
C ILE A 213 -11.58 3.89 -20.57
N ILE A 214 -11.18 2.65 -20.76
CA ILE A 214 -10.23 2.22 -21.82
C ILE A 214 -10.86 1.09 -22.62
N VAL A 215 -11.01 1.26 -23.94
CA VAL A 215 -11.58 0.12 -24.71
C VAL A 215 -10.55 -0.98 -24.96
N VAL A 216 -9.30 -0.66 -25.26
CA VAL A 216 -8.22 -1.67 -25.41
C VAL A 216 -7.04 -1.30 -24.52
N GLY A 217 -6.73 -2.15 -23.55
CA GLY A 217 -5.64 -1.96 -22.58
C GLY A 217 -4.49 -2.94 -22.79
N SER A 218 -3.27 -2.44 -22.70
CA SER A 218 -2.05 -3.21 -22.71
C SER A 218 -1.06 -2.60 -21.73
N HIS A 219 -0.65 -3.33 -20.69
CA HIS A 219 0.20 -2.85 -19.59
C HIS A 219 -0.26 -1.46 -19.06
N CYS A 220 -1.46 -1.41 -18.53
CA CYS A 220 -2.08 -0.18 -18.01
C CYS A 220 -2.52 -0.36 -16.54
N MET A 221 -2.46 0.75 -15.80
CA MET A 221 -2.94 0.86 -14.43
C MET A 221 -4.05 1.91 -14.38
N VAL A 222 -5.23 1.50 -13.97
CA VAL A 222 -6.41 2.38 -13.81
C VAL A 222 -6.74 2.45 -12.32
N THR A 223 -6.62 3.63 -11.74
CA THR A 223 -6.85 3.84 -10.30
C THR A 223 -7.81 4.98 -10.05
N ASN A 224 -8.64 4.88 -9.00
CA ASN A 224 -9.57 5.94 -8.59
C ASN A 224 -10.49 6.44 -9.72
N CYS A 225 -10.83 5.57 -10.68
CA CYS A 225 -11.63 5.98 -11.83
C CYS A 225 -13.10 5.53 -11.70
N VAL A 226 -14.01 6.35 -12.21
CA VAL A 226 -15.45 6.06 -12.16
C VAL A 226 -16.05 6.16 -13.55
N ASN A 227 -16.83 5.14 -13.92
CA ASN A 227 -17.76 5.21 -15.04
C ASN A 227 -19.19 5.37 -14.54
N ASN A 228 -19.82 6.50 -14.83
CA ASN A 228 -21.24 6.76 -14.54
C ASN A 228 -22.13 6.60 -15.77
N ALA A 229 -21.52 6.43 -16.93
CA ALA A 229 -22.24 6.43 -18.19
C ALA A 229 -22.68 5.04 -18.64
N ASN A 230 -23.77 4.97 -19.38
CA ASN A 230 -24.19 3.76 -20.05
C ASN A 230 -23.28 3.43 -21.25
N ILE A 231 -22.92 2.17 -21.37
CA ILE A 231 -22.08 1.64 -22.44
C ILE A 231 -22.90 0.67 -23.26
N ASN A 232 -22.97 0.90 -24.58
CA ASN A 232 -23.60 0.00 -25.53
C ASN A 232 -22.59 -0.44 -26.55
N ALA A 233 -22.38 -1.74 -26.70
CA ALA A 233 -21.45 -2.29 -27.69
C ALA A 233 -21.97 -3.61 -28.29
N ASN A 234 -21.23 -4.16 -29.25
CA ASN A 234 -21.66 -5.42 -29.87
C ASN A 234 -20.86 -6.62 -29.36
N LYS A 235 -19.59 -6.41 -28.90
CA LYS A 235 -18.72 -7.51 -28.47
C LYS A 235 -18.29 -7.40 -27.03
N ASN A 236 -16.98 -7.39 -26.80
CA ASN A 236 -16.45 -7.34 -25.43
C ASN A 236 -16.67 -5.95 -24.84
N THR A 237 -17.39 -5.91 -23.75
CA THR A 237 -17.82 -4.64 -23.16
C THR A 237 -17.53 -4.68 -21.66
N GLY A 238 -16.73 -3.72 -21.18
CA GLY A 238 -16.39 -3.61 -19.76
C GLY A 238 -16.73 -2.24 -19.17
N GLY A 239 -17.15 -2.21 -17.92
CA GLY A 239 -17.47 -0.95 -17.24
C GLY A 239 -16.26 -0.01 -17.13
N ILE A 240 -15.06 -0.57 -16.98
CA ILE A 240 -13.79 0.17 -16.90
C ILE A 240 -12.89 -0.16 -18.10
N ILE A 241 -12.56 -1.43 -18.35
CA ILE A 241 -11.74 -1.84 -19.50
C ILE A 241 -12.53 -2.81 -20.40
N GLY A 242 -12.58 -2.51 -21.69
CA GLY A 242 -13.28 -3.32 -22.69
C GLY A 242 -12.52 -4.61 -23.02
N VAL A 243 -11.24 -4.52 -23.30
CA VAL A 243 -10.38 -5.67 -23.63
C VAL A 243 -8.97 -5.44 -23.09
N VAL A 244 -8.45 -6.36 -22.30
CA VAL A 244 -7.01 -6.44 -22.03
C VAL A 244 -6.39 -7.39 -23.06
N GLN A 245 -5.33 -6.94 -23.73
CA GLN A 245 -4.72 -7.70 -24.81
C GLN A 245 -4.00 -8.96 -24.32
N TYR A 246 -3.98 -9.97 -25.18
CA TYR A 246 -3.23 -11.20 -24.95
C TYR A 246 -1.73 -10.93 -24.70
N GLY A 247 -1.14 -11.63 -23.71
CA GLY A 247 0.27 -11.48 -23.36
C GLY A 247 0.60 -10.17 -22.62
N THR A 248 -0.42 -9.38 -22.22
CA THR A 248 -0.24 -8.14 -21.47
C THR A 248 -0.94 -8.20 -20.11
N LYS A 249 -0.73 -7.17 -19.27
CA LYS A 249 -1.32 -7.07 -17.95
C LYS A 249 -2.06 -5.74 -17.76
N ALA A 250 -3.18 -5.77 -17.05
CA ALA A 250 -3.84 -4.56 -16.56
C ALA A 250 -4.08 -4.66 -15.05
N GLU A 251 -4.00 -3.52 -14.37
CA GLU A 251 -4.35 -3.38 -12.97
C GLU A 251 -5.47 -2.35 -12.83
N ILE A 252 -6.58 -2.75 -12.25
CA ILE A 252 -7.76 -1.90 -11.99
C ILE A 252 -7.94 -1.86 -10.48
N ILE A 253 -7.68 -0.70 -9.88
CA ILE A 253 -7.62 -0.56 -8.44
C ILE A 253 -8.50 0.61 -8.01
N ASN A 254 -9.36 0.39 -7.03
CA ASN A 254 -10.17 1.45 -6.43
C ASN A 254 -11.05 2.17 -7.47
N CYS A 255 -11.73 1.40 -8.33
CA CYS A 255 -12.55 1.92 -9.41
C CYS A 255 -14.02 1.54 -9.25
N ALA A 256 -14.95 2.35 -9.80
CA ALA A 256 -16.36 2.02 -9.83
C ALA A 256 -16.97 2.09 -11.23
N ASN A 257 -17.86 1.15 -11.52
CA ASN A 257 -18.81 1.24 -12.60
C ASN A 257 -20.22 1.40 -12.05
N ASN A 258 -20.84 2.55 -12.29
CA ASN A 258 -22.21 2.87 -11.91
C ASN A 258 -23.18 2.82 -13.11
N GLY A 259 -22.63 2.89 -14.33
CA GLY A 259 -23.40 2.86 -15.56
C GLY A 259 -23.78 1.44 -16.01
N SER A 260 -24.84 1.31 -16.79
CA SER A 260 -25.19 0.01 -17.38
C SER A 260 -24.22 -0.38 -18.49
N VAL A 261 -23.88 -1.67 -18.53
CA VAL A 261 -23.00 -2.27 -19.54
C VAL A 261 -23.81 -3.24 -20.38
N VAL A 262 -24.01 -2.90 -21.64
CA VAL A 262 -24.87 -3.70 -22.57
C VAL A 262 -24.02 -4.16 -23.76
N SER A 263 -24.07 -5.47 -24.05
CA SER A 263 -23.38 -6.08 -25.18
C SER A 263 -24.29 -7.06 -25.94
N LYS A 264 -24.06 -7.19 -27.27
CA LYS A 264 -24.67 -8.29 -28.02
C LYS A 264 -23.90 -9.62 -27.85
N GLU A 265 -22.69 -9.58 -27.31
CA GLU A 265 -21.94 -10.79 -26.99
C GLU A 265 -21.64 -10.82 -25.48
N THR A 266 -20.48 -10.38 -25.04
CA THR A 266 -20.02 -10.49 -23.65
C THR A 266 -19.97 -9.14 -22.96
N ALA A 267 -20.56 -9.05 -21.78
CA ALA A 267 -20.52 -7.87 -20.91
C ALA A 267 -19.92 -8.22 -19.54
N ALA A 268 -19.12 -7.32 -19.01
CA ALA A 268 -18.58 -7.41 -17.64
C ALA A 268 -18.70 -6.07 -16.91
N GLY A 269 -18.99 -6.11 -15.61
CA GLY A 269 -19.18 -4.90 -14.81
C GLY A 269 -17.92 -4.05 -14.71
N ILE A 270 -16.74 -4.65 -14.69
CA ILE A 270 -15.45 -3.94 -14.63
C ILE A 270 -14.63 -4.18 -15.90
N ALA A 271 -14.32 -5.43 -16.25
CA ALA A 271 -13.47 -5.66 -17.41
C ALA A 271 -13.70 -6.99 -18.13
N THR A 272 -13.47 -7.03 -19.47
CA THR A 272 -13.19 -8.27 -20.18
C THR A 272 -11.71 -8.37 -20.53
N THR A 273 -11.15 -9.58 -20.64
CA THR A 273 -9.71 -9.75 -20.85
C THR A 273 -9.36 -10.99 -21.68
N TYR A 274 -8.27 -10.89 -22.43
CA TYR A 274 -7.48 -11.99 -23.01
C TYR A 274 -6.09 -12.08 -22.35
N GLY A 275 -5.72 -11.11 -21.55
CA GLY A 275 -4.44 -11.03 -20.85
C GLY A 275 -4.59 -11.18 -19.33
N ALA A 276 -3.51 -10.97 -18.60
CA ALA A 276 -3.50 -10.94 -17.14
C ALA A 276 -4.24 -9.72 -16.60
N ILE A 277 -5.00 -9.90 -15.50
CA ILE A 277 -5.72 -8.79 -14.88
C ILE A 277 -5.74 -8.91 -13.36
N THR A 278 -5.57 -7.77 -12.70
CA THR A 278 -5.85 -7.62 -11.26
C THR A 278 -6.97 -6.60 -11.10
N VAL A 279 -8.09 -7.00 -10.52
CA VAL A 279 -9.19 -6.12 -10.09
C VAL A 279 -9.16 -6.07 -8.58
N LYS A 280 -8.92 -4.91 -8.00
CA LYS A 280 -8.80 -4.77 -6.54
C LYS A 280 -9.58 -3.56 -6.06
N ASN A 281 -10.33 -3.75 -4.97
CA ASN A 281 -11.06 -2.67 -4.30
C ASN A 281 -12.02 -1.92 -5.23
N CYS A 282 -12.75 -2.67 -6.08
CA CYS A 282 -13.64 -2.11 -7.11
C CYS A 282 -15.11 -2.39 -6.81
N LEU A 283 -15.97 -1.52 -7.34
CA LEU A 283 -17.43 -1.66 -7.25
C LEU A 283 -18.06 -1.68 -8.63
N ASN A 284 -18.93 -2.64 -8.87
CA ASN A 284 -19.90 -2.57 -9.95
C ASN A 284 -21.33 -2.44 -9.37
N SER A 285 -21.92 -1.26 -9.46
CA SER A 285 -23.32 -1.00 -9.11
C SER A 285 -24.23 -0.91 -10.34
N GLY A 286 -23.65 -0.92 -11.55
CA GLY A 286 -24.38 -0.85 -12.80
C GLY A 286 -24.95 -2.21 -13.26
N ASN A 287 -26.03 -2.18 -14.00
CA ASN A 287 -26.60 -3.37 -14.63
C ASN A 287 -25.67 -3.89 -15.74
N VAL A 288 -25.48 -5.21 -15.81
CA VAL A 288 -24.68 -5.86 -16.84
C VAL A 288 -25.56 -6.79 -17.67
N SER A 289 -25.58 -6.65 -18.99
CA SER A 289 -26.35 -7.45 -19.89
C SER A 289 -25.59 -7.79 -21.16
N GLY A 290 -25.19 -9.04 -21.31
CA GLY A 290 -24.59 -9.59 -22.52
C GLY A 290 -25.48 -10.71 -23.09
N SER A 291 -25.75 -10.70 -24.40
CA SER A 291 -26.64 -11.72 -25.00
C SER A 291 -26.03 -13.13 -25.01
N LEU A 292 -24.69 -13.25 -24.99
CA LEU A 292 -24.00 -14.53 -24.84
C LEU A 292 -23.57 -14.78 -23.39
N ALA A 293 -23.01 -13.77 -22.73
CA ALA A 293 -22.56 -13.90 -21.35
C ALA A 293 -22.53 -12.55 -20.62
N SER A 294 -22.88 -12.56 -19.32
CA SER A 294 -22.86 -11.41 -18.43
C SER A 294 -22.07 -11.76 -17.16
N TYR A 295 -21.08 -10.95 -16.81
CA TYR A 295 -20.24 -11.16 -15.63
C TYR A 295 -20.29 -9.95 -14.69
N ALA A 296 -20.48 -10.21 -13.40
CA ALA A 296 -20.65 -9.15 -12.41
C ALA A 296 -19.43 -8.23 -12.28
N ILE A 297 -18.23 -8.78 -12.30
CA ILE A 297 -16.97 -8.04 -12.18
C ILE A 297 -16.14 -8.19 -13.44
N ALA A 298 -15.59 -9.37 -13.74
CA ALA A 298 -14.68 -9.51 -14.86
C ALA A 298 -14.85 -10.85 -15.57
N TYR A 299 -14.53 -10.86 -16.86
CA TYR A 299 -14.52 -12.05 -17.73
C TYR A 299 -13.16 -12.23 -18.38
N CYS A 300 -12.64 -13.45 -18.36
CA CYS A 300 -11.42 -13.83 -19.07
C CYS A 300 -11.71 -14.82 -20.17
N ASN A 301 -11.35 -14.46 -21.40
CA ASN A 301 -11.45 -15.33 -22.56
C ASN A 301 -10.07 -15.80 -23.00
N ASN A 302 -9.46 -16.72 -22.25
CA ASN A 302 -8.17 -17.26 -22.64
C ASN A 302 -8.28 -18.72 -23.10
N TYR A 303 -8.23 -18.91 -24.41
CA TYR A 303 -8.36 -20.22 -25.05
C TYR A 303 -7.00 -20.94 -25.27
N TYR A 304 -5.85 -20.28 -25.05
CA TYR A 304 -4.59 -20.74 -25.63
C TYR A 304 -3.39 -20.81 -24.71
N ASP A 305 -3.45 -20.40 -23.45
CA ASP A 305 -2.23 -20.35 -22.62
C ASP A 305 -2.47 -20.65 -21.15
N ASP A 306 -1.99 -21.83 -20.71
CA ASP A 306 -1.98 -22.21 -19.28
C ASP A 306 -1.01 -21.37 -18.44
N SER A 307 -0.25 -20.45 -19.06
CA SER A 307 0.74 -19.61 -18.38
C SER A 307 0.18 -18.30 -17.80
N ILE A 308 -1.08 -17.93 -18.10
CA ILE A 308 -1.70 -16.74 -17.47
C ILE A 308 -2.14 -17.08 -16.04
N ASN A 309 -1.18 -17.01 -15.17
CA ASN A 309 -1.34 -17.29 -13.74
C ASN A 309 -1.87 -16.10 -12.92
N ASP A 310 -2.22 -14.96 -13.53
CA ASP A 310 -2.47 -13.69 -12.84
C ASP A 310 -3.86 -13.09 -13.13
N PHE A 311 -4.92 -13.90 -13.00
CA PHE A 311 -6.27 -13.38 -12.91
C PHE A 311 -6.68 -13.33 -11.43
N MET A 312 -6.84 -12.10 -10.90
CA MET A 312 -7.18 -11.89 -9.49
C MET A 312 -8.29 -10.85 -9.34
N ILE A 313 -9.29 -11.18 -8.52
CA ILE A 313 -10.31 -10.24 -8.04
C ILE A 313 -10.23 -10.20 -6.52
N LEU A 314 -9.91 -9.04 -5.96
CA LEU A 314 -9.66 -8.86 -4.53
C LEU A 314 -10.53 -7.72 -3.99
N ASN A 315 -11.18 -7.93 -2.84
CA ASN A 315 -11.98 -6.92 -2.15
C ASN A 315 -12.88 -6.11 -3.10
N SER A 316 -13.61 -6.79 -3.98
CA SER A 316 -14.44 -6.14 -4.99
C SER A 316 -15.89 -6.54 -4.84
N PHE A 317 -16.82 -5.62 -5.12
CA PHE A 317 -18.24 -5.77 -4.83
C PHE A 317 -19.09 -5.54 -6.08
N TYR A 318 -20.24 -6.18 -6.13
CA TYR A 318 -21.22 -5.96 -7.19
C TYR A 318 -22.64 -6.05 -6.65
N VAL A 319 -23.53 -5.22 -7.20
CA VAL A 319 -24.96 -5.33 -6.92
C VAL A 319 -25.53 -6.51 -7.71
N GLN A 320 -26.14 -7.45 -6.99
CA GLN A 320 -26.71 -8.63 -7.60
C GLN A 320 -27.99 -8.26 -8.35
N THR A 321 -27.96 -8.37 -9.68
CA THR A 321 -29.14 -8.32 -10.54
C THR A 321 -29.46 -9.73 -11.04
N ASN A 322 -30.75 -10.02 -11.34
CA ASN A 322 -31.22 -11.38 -11.59
C ASN A 322 -30.64 -12.06 -12.85
N ASP A 323 -29.86 -11.36 -13.68
CA ASP A 323 -29.44 -11.83 -15.00
C ASP A 323 -27.90 -11.99 -15.13
N VAL A 324 -27.14 -11.98 -14.03
CA VAL A 324 -25.68 -11.99 -14.08
C VAL A 324 -25.12 -13.34 -13.63
N ASN A 325 -24.28 -13.95 -14.45
CA ASN A 325 -23.47 -15.10 -14.04
C ASN A 325 -22.46 -14.66 -12.99
N THR A 326 -22.56 -15.23 -11.80
CA THR A 326 -21.62 -15.02 -10.69
C THR A 326 -20.44 -15.97 -10.74
N GLU A 327 -20.54 -17.01 -11.58
CA GLU A 327 -19.49 -17.99 -11.78
C GLU A 327 -18.65 -17.62 -13.01
N ILE A 328 -17.36 -17.55 -12.85
CA ILE A 328 -16.44 -17.38 -13.98
C ILE A 328 -16.31 -18.76 -14.63
N GLU A 329 -17.15 -19.00 -15.65
CA GLU A 329 -17.02 -20.17 -16.49
C GLU A 329 -15.82 -19.98 -17.44
N SER A 330 -14.65 -20.48 -17.07
CA SER A 330 -13.63 -20.80 -18.05
C SER A 330 -13.15 -22.22 -17.83
N SER A 331 -13.16 -23.00 -18.88
CA SER A 331 -12.80 -24.40 -18.86
C SER A 331 -11.32 -24.67 -18.54
N ASN A 332 -10.45 -23.66 -18.44
CA ASN A 332 -9.00 -23.84 -18.27
C ASN A 332 -8.28 -22.76 -17.43
N ILE A 333 -8.99 -21.84 -16.76
CA ILE A 333 -8.29 -20.81 -15.96
C ILE A 333 -8.41 -21.14 -14.48
N VAL A 334 -7.28 -21.33 -13.84
CA VAL A 334 -7.18 -21.36 -12.37
C VAL A 334 -7.28 -19.92 -11.86
N ILE A 335 -8.49 -19.52 -11.42
CA ILE A 335 -8.67 -18.27 -10.68
C ILE A 335 -7.95 -18.44 -9.35
N LYS A 336 -6.85 -17.74 -9.18
CA LYS A 336 -6.05 -17.87 -7.97
C LYS A 336 -6.76 -17.34 -6.72
N ASN A 337 -7.56 -16.30 -6.84
CA ASN A 337 -8.36 -15.73 -5.74
C ASN A 337 -9.51 -14.89 -6.32
N ASP A 338 -10.71 -15.43 -6.37
CA ASP A 338 -11.93 -14.61 -6.52
C ASP A 338 -12.50 -14.32 -5.13
N LEU A 339 -12.31 -13.11 -4.67
CA LEU A 339 -12.86 -12.56 -3.43
C LEU A 339 -13.92 -11.48 -3.74
N SER A 340 -14.59 -11.59 -4.87
CA SER A 340 -15.74 -10.72 -5.17
C SER A 340 -16.94 -11.09 -4.31
N LYS A 341 -17.75 -10.09 -3.97
CA LYS A 341 -18.92 -10.27 -3.09
C LYS A 341 -20.16 -9.60 -3.65
N ALA A 342 -21.24 -10.37 -3.74
CA ALA A 342 -22.56 -9.83 -4.03
C ALA A 342 -23.05 -8.99 -2.85
N VAL A 343 -23.62 -7.83 -3.15
CA VAL A 343 -24.20 -6.91 -2.17
C VAL A 343 -25.59 -6.45 -2.65
N SER A 344 -26.42 -6.02 -1.71
CA SER A 344 -27.73 -5.46 -1.98
C SER A 344 -27.68 -3.93 -2.14
N GLU A 345 -28.73 -3.34 -2.69
CA GLU A 345 -28.88 -1.86 -2.72
C GLU A 345 -28.93 -1.27 -1.29
N SER A 346 -29.42 -2.04 -0.30
CA SER A 346 -29.39 -1.61 1.10
C SER A 346 -27.97 -1.58 1.66
N ASP A 347 -27.08 -2.51 1.26
CA ASP A 347 -25.66 -2.49 1.65
C ASP A 347 -24.93 -1.29 1.05
N ILE A 348 -25.29 -0.90 -0.19
CA ILE A 348 -24.79 0.31 -0.84
C ILE A 348 -25.20 1.56 -0.05
N SER A 349 -26.50 1.69 0.22
CA SER A 349 -27.07 2.91 0.82
C SER A 349 -26.77 3.05 2.32
N SER A 350 -26.50 1.96 3.02
CA SER A 350 -26.20 1.96 4.46
C SER A 350 -24.81 2.44 4.81
N GLY A 351 -23.85 2.38 3.86
CA GLY A 351 -22.44 2.64 4.10
C GLY A 351 -21.59 1.38 4.28
N TYR A 352 -22.20 0.19 4.32
CA TYR A 352 -21.46 -1.07 4.46
C TYR A 352 -20.43 -1.28 3.35
N VAL A 353 -20.82 -1.06 2.09
CA VAL A 353 -19.91 -1.25 0.95
C VAL A 353 -18.79 -0.22 0.95
N ALA A 354 -19.10 1.06 1.27
CA ALA A 354 -18.07 2.09 1.40
C ALA A 354 -17.06 1.72 2.49
N ALA A 355 -17.54 1.24 3.64
CA ALA A 355 -16.68 0.80 4.73
C ALA A 355 -15.78 -0.38 4.34
N MET A 356 -16.32 -1.36 3.63
CA MET A 356 -15.54 -2.52 3.15
C MET A 356 -14.49 -2.13 2.12
N LEU A 357 -14.81 -1.19 1.23
CA LEU A 357 -13.86 -0.65 0.27
C LEU A 357 -12.75 0.16 0.98
N ASN A 358 -13.09 0.93 2.01
CA ASN A 358 -12.12 1.70 2.79
C ASN A 358 -11.07 0.81 3.47
N ASN A 359 -11.40 -0.43 3.83
CA ASN A 359 -10.40 -1.39 4.32
C ASN A 359 -9.33 -1.76 3.27
N GLY A 360 -9.64 -1.60 1.99
CA GLY A 360 -8.71 -1.87 0.89
C GLY A 360 -7.94 -0.65 0.39
N VAL A 361 -8.21 0.53 0.94
CA VAL A 361 -7.51 1.77 0.58
C VAL A 361 -6.08 1.75 1.13
N THR A 362 -5.15 2.17 0.29
CA THR A 362 -3.73 2.33 0.61
C THR A 362 -3.27 3.70 0.11
N ASP A 363 -2.06 4.11 0.46
CA ASP A 363 -1.51 5.40 0.05
C ASP A 363 -1.72 5.71 -1.43
N GLY A 364 -2.24 6.88 -1.72
CA GLY A 364 -2.55 7.37 -3.08
C GLY A 364 -3.90 6.91 -3.64
N LEU A 365 -4.71 6.17 -2.88
CA LEU A 365 -6.07 5.82 -3.25
C LEU A 365 -7.09 6.72 -2.52
N ASN A 366 -8.19 7.05 -3.22
CA ASN A 366 -9.29 7.83 -2.65
C ASN A 366 -10.15 6.96 -1.73
N TYR A 367 -10.59 7.52 -0.61
CA TYR A 367 -11.57 6.89 0.25
C TYR A 367 -12.97 6.92 -0.36
N TRP A 368 -13.81 6.02 0.12
CA TRP A 368 -15.20 5.88 -0.30
C TRP A 368 -16.17 6.40 0.76
N ASN A 369 -17.25 7.00 0.32
CA ASN A 369 -18.33 7.44 1.18
C ASN A 369 -19.69 7.18 0.50
N VAL A 370 -20.79 7.47 1.19
CA VAL A 370 -22.15 7.38 0.67
C VAL A 370 -22.72 8.77 0.45
N LYS A 371 -23.17 9.06 -0.77
CA LYS A 371 -23.84 10.30 -1.14
C LYS A 371 -25.08 10.00 -1.97
N ASN A 372 -26.24 10.46 -1.53
CA ASN A 372 -27.51 10.18 -2.20
C ASN A 372 -27.77 8.68 -2.42
N SER A 373 -27.52 7.86 -1.40
CA SER A 373 -27.67 6.40 -1.42
C SER A 373 -26.76 5.67 -2.43
N ASN A 374 -25.72 6.30 -2.94
CA ASN A 374 -24.72 5.69 -3.81
C ASN A 374 -23.35 5.74 -3.15
N VAL A 375 -22.51 4.74 -3.43
CA VAL A 375 -21.10 4.74 -3.04
C VAL A 375 -20.33 5.61 -4.03
N VAL A 376 -19.62 6.60 -3.51
CA VAL A 376 -18.82 7.58 -4.27
C VAL A 376 -17.47 7.78 -3.58
N PHE A 377 -16.52 8.41 -4.26
CA PHE A 377 -15.33 8.89 -3.56
C PHE A 377 -15.69 9.99 -2.58
N ALA A 378 -15.03 9.97 -1.43
CA ALA A 378 -15.23 10.95 -0.38
C ALA A 378 -14.68 12.33 -0.80
N ASP A 379 -15.43 13.38 -0.49
CA ASP A 379 -14.96 14.76 -0.71
C ASP A 379 -13.89 15.15 0.34
N ASP A 380 -13.93 14.54 1.53
CA ASP A 380 -12.94 14.66 2.60
C ASP A 380 -12.91 13.39 3.47
N GLU A 381 -11.91 13.28 4.33
CA GLU A 381 -11.69 12.09 5.17
C GLU A 381 -12.33 12.19 6.57
N SER A 382 -13.10 13.23 6.87
CA SER A 382 -13.58 13.52 8.23
C SER A 382 -14.78 12.68 8.66
N ASP A 383 -15.50 12.03 7.73
CA ASP A 383 -16.78 11.35 7.99
C ASP A 383 -16.87 9.98 7.29
N LEU A 384 -15.79 9.22 7.34
CA LEU A 384 -15.68 7.93 6.67
C LEU A 384 -16.20 6.78 7.51
N TYR A 385 -16.81 5.80 6.86
CA TYR A 385 -17.14 4.51 7.43
C TYR A 385 -15.99 3.53 7.28
N TYR A 386 -15.74 2.74 8.32
CA TYR A 386 -14.74 1.68 8.34
C TYR A 386 -15.36 0.35 8.77
N ALA A 387 -14.98 -0.74 8.13
CA ALA A 387 -15.57 -2.03 8.40
C ALA A 387 -15.02 -2.69 9.66
N ILE A 388 -15.86 -3.49 10.27
CA ILE A 388 -15.56 -4.34 11.43
C ILE A 388 -15.66 -5.78 10.93
N GLU A 389 -14.53 -6.40 10.69
CA GLU A 389 -14.45 -7.78 10.24
C GLU A 389 -14.22 -8.71 11.43
N ILE A 390 -15.10 -9.69 11.59
CA ILE A 390 -14.89 -10.79 12.53
C ILE A 390 -14.28 -11.96 11.77
N ALA A 391 -13.19 -12.52 12.27
CA ALA A 391 -12.54 -13.65 11.62
C ALA A 391 -13.49 -14.84 11.46
N PRO A 392 -13.55 -15.49 10.28
CA PRO A 392 -14.55 -16.51 9.99
C PRO A 392 -14.28 -17.85 10.70
N ASN A 393 -13.06 -18.07 11.18
CA ASN A 393 -12.62 -19.38 11.71
C ASN A 393 -12.42 -19.37 13.23
N ILE A 394 -13.24 -18.60 13.96
CA ILE A 394 -13.23 -18.61 15.42
C ILE A 394 -13.76 -19.97 15.90
N THR A 395 -12.99 -20.64 16.76
CA THR A 395 -13.35 -21.94 17.36
C THR A 395 -13.45 -21.82 18.87
N GLY A 396 -14.32 -22.63 19.48
CA GLY A 396 -14.54 -22.66 20.93
C GLY A 396 -15.47 -21.60 21.49
N GLY A 397 -16.06 -20.78 20.59
CA GLY A 397 -17.02 -19.76 20.96
C GLY A 397 -17.43 -18.88 19.77
N THR A 398 -18.20 -17.85 20.04
CA THR A 398 -18.66 -16.88 19.04
C THR A 398 -18.34 -15.45 19.48
N VAL A 399 -18.00 -14.62 18.48
CA VAL A 399 -17.89 -13.17 18.64
C VAL A 399 -18.78 -12.50 17.62
N THR A 400 -19.58 -11.55 18.07
CA THR A 400 -20.36 -10.69 17.18
C THR A 400 -20.22 -9.25 17.62
N ALA A 401 -20.29 -8.32 16.68
CA ALA A 401 -20.34 -6.89 16.96
C ALA A 401 -21.77 -6.38 16.80
N ASP A 402 -22.14 -5.37 17.57
CA ASP A 402 -23.42 -4.66 17.46
C ASP A 402 -23.56 -3.91 16.12
N LYS A 403 -22.43 -3.64 15.45
CA LYS A 403 -22.34 -2.98 14.15
C LYS A 403 -21.37 -3.75 13.23
N GLN A 404 -21.62 -3.76 11.92
CA GLN A 404 -20.72 -4.31 10.93
C GLN A 404 -19.71 -3.27 10.41
N PHE A 405 -19.99 -2.00 10.64
CA PHE A 405 -19.15 -0.86 10.28
C PHE A 405 -19.50 0.33 11.19
N ALA A 406 -18.56 1.23 11.33
CA ALA A 406 -18.72 2.45 12.14
C ALA A 406 -17.83 3.58 11.62
N LYS A 407 -18.13 4.81 12.00
CA LYS A 407 -17.24 5.96 11.79
C LYS A 407 -16.16 6.00 12.85
N ALA A 408 -15.04 6.63 12.55
CA ALA A 408 -13.99 6.89 13.55
C ALA A 408 -14.58 7.62 14.77
N GLY A 409 -14.20 7.18 15.97
CA GLY A 409 -14.70 7.73 17.24
C GLY A 409 -16.01 7.15 17.73
N GLU A 410 -16.76 6.37 16.93
CA GLU A 410 -17.95 5.68 17.41
C GLU A 410 -17.60 4.48 18.30
N THR A 411 -18.40 4.23 19.32
CA THR A 411 -18.27 3.04 20.16
C THR A 411 -18.92 1.83 19.48
N VAL A 412 -18.21 0.71 19.52
CA VAL A 412 -18.63 -0.59 19.03
C VAL A 412 -18.56 -1.58 20.19
N THR A 413 -19.59 -2.39 20.37
CA THR A 413 -19.68 -3.37 21.44
C THR A 413 -19.64 -4.78 20.88
N LEU A 414 -18.78 -5.62 21.46
CA LEU A 414 -18.68 -7.03 21.09
C LEU A 414 -19.52 -7.89 22.07
N THR A 415 -20.24 -8.84 21.49
CA THR A 415 -20.81 -9.96 22.26
C THR A 415 -19.90 -11.15 22.10
N VAL A 416 -19.29 -11.58 23.19
CA VAL A 416 -18.34 -12.70 23.25
C VAL A 416 -18.99 -13.83 24.02
N THR A 417 -19.21 -14.98 23.38
CA THR A 417 -19.92 -16.11 23.99
C THR A 417 -19.06 -17.37 23.86
N PRO A 418 -18.44 -17.87 24.94
CA PRO A 418 -17.75 -19.16 24.94
C PRO A 418 -18.72 -20.31 24.70
N GLU A 419 -18.32 -21.31 23.95
CA GLU A 419 -19.08 -22.56 23.74
C GLU A 419 -19.14 -23.42 25.02
N THR A 420 -18.08 -23.37 25.82
CA THR A 420 -17.99 -24.05 27.11
C THR A 420 -17.99 -23.03 28.24
N GLU A 421 -18.90 -23.18 29.21
CA GLU A 421 -19.00 -22.31 30.38
C GLU A 421 -17.68 -22.31 31.16
N GLY A 422 -17.22 -21.12 31.55
CA GLY A 422 -15.98 -20.93 32.31
C GLY A 422 -14.72 -20.76 31.45
N LYS A 423 -14.82 -20.83 30.12
CA LYS A 423 -13.70 -20.51 29.23
C LYS A 423 -13.61 -19.01 28.99
N SER A 424 -12.39 -18.51 28.98
CA SER A 424 -12.08 -17.12 28.64
C SER A 424 -11.86 -16.95 27.14
N ALA A 425 -12.04 -15.72 26.66
CA ALA A 425 -11.71 -15.33 25.28
C ALA A 425 -10.54 -14.34 25.29
N ILE A 426 -9.58 -14.55 24.40
CA ILE A 426 -8.60 -13.51 24.05
C ILE A 426 -9.05 -12.92 22.73
N ILE A 427 -9.36 -11.63 22.76
CA ILE A 427 -9.74 -10.84 21.59
C ILE A 427 -8.51 -10.10 21.10
N THR A 428 -8.26 -10.16 19.79
CA THR A 428 -7.17 -9.43 19.14
C THR A 428 -7.71 -8.58 18.01
N GLY A 429 -6.95 -7.55 17.61
CA GLY A 429 -7.33 -6.58 16.59
C GLY A 429 -7.86 -5.25 17.12
N VAL A 430 -8.38 -5.25 18.35
CA VAL A 430 -8.86 -4.05 19.07
C VAL A 430 -8.54 -4.16 20.56
N GLU A 431 -8.42 -3.01 21.23
CA GLU A 431 -8.36 -2.95 22.69
C GLU A 431 -9.78 -2.74 23.24
N LEU A 432 -10.22 -3.63 24.11
CA LEU A 432 -11.56 -3.59 24.71
C LEU A 432 -11.53 -2.94 26.10
N ASP A 433 -12.59 -2.20 26.40
CA ASP A 433 -12.89 -1.75 27.75
C ASP A 433 -13.57 -2.86 28.60
N GLU A 434 -13.91 -2.54 29.83
CA GLU A 434 -14.58 -3.45 30.78
C GLU A 434 -15.97 -3.95 30.30
N ASN A 435 -16.56 -3.27 29.30
CA ASN A 435 -17.87 -3.59 28.74
C ASN A 435 -17.76 -4.36 27.42
N ASN A 436 -16.59 -4.88 27.08
CA ASN A 436 -16.27 -5.46 25.77
C ASN A 436 -16.51 -4.48 24.60
N SER A 437 -16.27 -3.20 24.82
CA SER A 437 -16.44 -2.17 23.81
C SER A 437 -15.10 -1.55 23.42
N PHE A 438 -15.01 -1.05 22.19
CA PHE A 438 -13.87 -0.28 21.70
C PHE A 438 -14.34 0.96 20.95
N VAL A 439 -13.47 1.95 20.86
CA VAL A 439 -13.69 3.14 20.02
C VAL A 439 -13.13 2.85 18.64
N MET A 440 -13.97 3.00 17.60
CA MET A 440 -13.56 2.74 16.23
C MET A 440 -12.41 3.67 15.81
N PRO A 441 -11.26 3.13 15.38
CA PRO A 441 -10.17 3.96 14.88
C PRO A 441 -10.50 4.51 13.48
N ASP A 442 -9.62 5.35 12.94
CA ASP A 442 -9.67 5.90 11.58
C ASP A 442 -9.22 4.89 10.50
N ARG A 443 -9.51 3.62 10.72
CA ARG A 443 -9.23 2.50 9.82
C ARG A 443 -10.16 1.34 10.10
N GLY A 444 -10.28 0.42 9.15
CA GLY A 444 -10.95 -0.86 9.38
C GLY A 444 -10.25 -1.72 10.43
N VAL A 445 -11.03 -2.51 11.14
CA VAL A 445 -10.53 -3.43 12.16
C VAL A 445 -10.85 -4.88 11.79
N LYS A 446 -9.91 -5.77 12.07
CA LYS A 446 -10.11 -7.21 11.93
C LYS A 446 -9.98 -7.85 13.29
N ILE A 447 -11.10 -8.32 13.80
CA ILE A 447 -11.23 -8.89 15.14
C ILE A 447 -11.10 -10.40 15.04
N ASN A 448 -10.19 -10.96 15.81
CA ASN A 448 -10.10 -12.40 16.00
C ASN A 448 -10.29 -12.74 17.46
N ALA A 449 -10.75 -13.96 17.73
CA ALA A 449 -10.94 -14.45 19.08
C ALA A 449 -10.46 -15.88 19.18
N VAL A 450 -9.92 -16.19 20.34
CA VAL A 450 -9.54 -17.54 20.69
C VAL A 450 -10.11 -17.85 22.07
N PHE A 451 -10.83 -18.99 22.15
CA PHE A 451 -11.45 -19.44 23.38
C PHE A 451 -10.71 -20.66 23.92
N GLY A 452 -10.48 -20.71 25.21
CA GLY A 452 -9.84 -21.89 25.81
C GLY A 452 -9.32 -21.61 27.22
N ASP A 453 -8.35 -22.42 27.64
CA ASP A 453 -7.65 -22.23 28.90
C ASP A 453 -6.80 -20.95 28.81
N THR A 454 -6.87 -20.13 29.81
CA THR A 454 -6.14 -18.86 29.83
C THR A 454 -4.64 -19.13 29.98
N PHE A 455 -3.84 -18.43 29.20
CA PHE A 455 -2.42 -18.30 29.45
C PHE A 455 -2.26 -17.47 30.74
N THR A 456 -1.68 -18.04 31.79
CA THR A 456 -1.61 -17.43 33.11
C THR A 456 -0.26 -16.78 33.42
N GLY A 457 0.66 -16.76 32.46
CA GLY A 457 1.99 -16.16 32.62
C GLY A 457 3.13 -17.15 32.79
N THR A 458 4.22 -16.75 33.37
CA THR A 458 5.46 -17.53 33.48
C THR A 458 5.71 -17.97 34.91
N GLU A 459 6.13 -19.25 35.12
CA GLU A 459 6.68 -19.70 36.42
C GLU A 459 8.14 -19.29 36.60
N LYS A 460 8.85 -19.05 35.51
CA LYS A 460 10.25 -18.59 35.51
C LYS A 460 10.32 -17.08 35.38
N ASN A 461 11.40 -16.54 35.89
CA ASN A 461 11.74 -15.14 35.67
C ASN A 461 11.82 -14.87 34.17
N ASP A 462 11.02 -13.96 33.67
CA ASP A 462 10.99 -13.49 32.28
C ASP A 462 12.22 -12.64 31.91
N VAL A 463 13.07 -12.33 32.86
CA VAL A 463 14.35 -11.64 32.68
C VAL A 463 15.48 -12.65 32.59
N ILE A 464 16.17 -12.67 31.45
CA ILE A 464 17.28 -13.55 31.15
C ILE A 464 18.57 -12.73 31.20
N GLU A 465 19.39 -13.00 32.19
CA GLU A 465 20.68 -12.34 32.36
C GLU A 465 21.73 -13.07 31.53
N LEU A 466 22.40 -12.36 30.62
CA LEU A 466 23.41 -12.87 29.72
C LEU A 466 24.66 -12.01 29.78
N GLU A 467 25.76 -12.55 29.25
CA GLU A 467 27.05 -11.85 29.15
C GLU A 467 27.42 -11.71 27.67
N LYS A 468 27.86 -10.51 27.27
CA LYS A 468 28.35 -10.24 25.92
C LYS A 468 29.54 -11.15 25.57
N ASN A 469 29.53 -11.73 24.37
CA ASN A 469 30.54 -12.64 23.84
C ASN A 469 30.72 -13.97 24.63
N VAL A 470 29.84 -14.28 25.56
CA VAL A 470 29.77 -15.55 26.25
C VAL A 470 28.61 -16.38 25.66
N GLU A 471 28.87 -17.62 25.30
CA GLU A 471 27.81 -18.51 24.81
C GLU A 471 26.81 -18.78 25.93
N MET A 472 25.53 -18.56 25.66
CA MET A 472 24.47 -18.78 26.62
C MET A 472 24.06 -20.24 26.71
N ASP A 473 23.60 -20.69 27.87
CA ASP A 473 22.89 -21.95 27.99
C ASP A 473 21.60 -21.89 27.18
N GLU A 474 21.33 -22.97 26.44
CA GLU A 474 20.10 -23.07 25.64
C GLU A 474 18.86 -22.98 26.53
N ILE A 475 17.96 -22.06 26.21
CA ILE A 475 16.67 -21.95 26.89
C ILE A 475 15.54 -22.51 26.02
N LYS A 476 14.61 -23.18 26.67
CA LYS A 476 13.36 -23.67 26.05
C LYS A 476 12.25 -22.70 26.32
N LEU A 477 11.63 -22.15 25.31
CA LEU A 477 10.55 -21.15 25.46
C LEU A 477 9.31 -21.77 26.14
N ALA A 478 9.05 -23.06 25.93
CA ALA A 478 7.96 -23.76 26.60
C ALA A 478 8.08 -23.76 28.14
N ASP A 479 9.30 -23.64 28.69
CA ASP A 479 9.52 -23.55 30.12
C ASP A 479 9.06 -22.20 30.73
N TYR A 480 8.77 -21.22 29.89
CA TYR A 480 8.34 -19.87 30.27
C TYR A 480 6.85 -19.65 30.03
N VAL A 481 6.11 -20.67 29.60
CA VAL A 481 4.68 -20.58 29.30
C VAL A 481 3.90 -21.40 30.28
N LYS A 482 2.90 -20.81 30.92
CA LYS A 482 2.00 -21.48 31.84
C LYS A 482 0.55 -21.33 31.40
N PHE A 483 -0.17 -22.45 31.41
CA PHE A 483 -1.60 -22.49 31.14
C PHE A 483 -2.37 -22.79 32.42
N GLU A 484 -3.64 -22.40 32.46
CA GLU A 484 -4.54 -22.65 33.59
C GLU A 484 -4.67 -24.18 33.90
N ASN A 485 -4.48 -25.03 32.88
CA ASN A 485 -4.45 -26.47 33.04
C ASN A 485 -3.10 -27.04 32.58
N ASP A 486 -2.14 -27.12 33.49
CA ASP A 486 -0.77 -27.61 33.26
C ASP A 486 -0.66 -29.14 33.14
N THR A 487 -1.75 -29.88 33.30
CA THR A 487 -1.71 -31.38 33.24
C THR A 487 -1.75 -31.93 31.82
N ILE A 488 -1.93 -31.08 30.81
CA ILE A 488 -2.06 -31.46 29.40
C ILE A 488 -0.74 -31.20 28.70
N SER A 489 -0.15 -32.24 28.10
CA SER A 489 1.00 -32.10 27.22
C SER A 489 0.58 -31.35 25.96
N ARG A 490 1.28 -30.24 25.62
CA ARG A 490 0.97 -29.35 24.50
C ARG A 490 2.12 -29.31 23.50
N ASP A 491 1.79 -29.28 22.23
CA ASP A 491 2.73 -29.00 21.15
C ASP A 491 2.70 -27.47 20.85
N LEU A 492 3.70 -26.75 21.34
CA LEU A 492 3.78 -25.31 21.23
C LEU A 492 4.75 -24.87 20.14
N THR A 493 4.29 -24.01 19.26
CA THR A 493 5.12 -23.31 18.28
C THR A 493 5.33 -21.86 18.71
N PHE A 494 6.57 -21.38 18.58
CA PHE A 494 6.95 -20.02 18.93
C PHE A 494 7.51 -19.32 17.69
N THR A 495 6.97 -18.14 17.39
CA THR A 495 7.50 -17.25 16.35
C THR A 495 7.71 -15.86 16.93
N LEU A 496 8.64 -15.10 16.35
CA LEU A 496 8.78 -13.70 16.75
C LEU A 496 7.53 -12.94 16.32
N ALA A 497 6.95 -12.17 17.24
CA ALA A 497 5.86 -11.26 16.90
C ALA A 497 6.34 -10.18 15.93
N ASP A 498 5.41 -9.63 15.15
CA ASP A 498 5.71 -8.63 14.12
C ASP A 498 6.54 -7.48 14.68
N GLY A 499 7.62 -7.13 13.97
CA GLY A 499 8.53 -6.06 14.35
C GLY A 499 9.56 -6.42 15.44
N ASN A 500 9.48 -7.64 16.03
CA ASN A 500 10.43 -8.09 17.04
C ASN A 500 11.63 -8.79 16.41
N VAL A 501 12.80 -8.59 17.01
CA VAL A 501 14.06 -9.23 16.62
C VAL A 501 14.80 -9.69 17.87
N LEU A 502 15.48 -10.82 17.78
CA LEU A 502 16.37 -11.27 18.85
C LEU A 502 17.60 -10.37 18.94
N PRO A 503 18.21 -10.25 20.13
CA PRO A 503 19.52 -9.64 20.29
C PRO A 503 20.54 -10.24 19.32
N ASP A 504 21.41 -9.40 18.77
CA ASP A 504 22.44 -9.82 17.83
C ASP A 504 23.31 -10.96 18.39
N GLY A 505 23.47 -12.02 17.60
CA GLY A 505 24.17 -13.25 17.97
C GLY A 505 23.33 -14.33 18.61
N LEU A 506 22.06 -14.06 18.95
CA LEU A 506 21.08 -15.08 19.38
C LEU A 506 20.22 -15.54 18.21
N LYS A 507 19.72 -16.76 18.30
CA LYS A 507 18.83 -17.37 17.28
C LYS A 507 17.76 -18.23 17.93
N LEU A 508 16.57 -18.17 17.33
CA LEU A 508 15.45 -19.05 17.63
C LEU A 508 15.49 -20.27 16.71
N SER A 509 15.43 -21.46 17.28
CA SER A 509 15.34 -22.72 16.54
C SER A 509 14.47 -23.71 17.30
N TYR A 510 13.37 -24.19 16.70
CA TYR A 510 12.47 -25.16 17.29
C TYR A 510 12.08 -24.86 18.75
N ALA A 511 11.54 -23.67 19.00
CA ALA A 511 11.15 -23.21 20.33
C ALA A 511 12.30 -23.11 21.37
N ARG A 512 13.53 -22.96 20.90
CA ARG A 512 14.73 -22.79 21.74
C ARG A 512 15.53 -21.58 21.32
N ILE A 513 16.06 -20.87 22.29
CA ILE A 513 17.00 -19.76 22.06
C ILE A 513 18.38 -20.20 22.50
N SER A 514 19.34 -19.97 21.64
CA SER A 514 20.76 -20.23 21.87
C SER A 514 21.63 -19.26 21.11
N GLY A 515 22.89 -19.19 21.45
CA GLY A 515 23.89 -18.38 20.74
C GLY A 515 24.80 -17.60 21.65
N THR A 516 25.53 -16.67 21.06
CA THR A 516 26.49 -15.81 21.76
C THR A 516 26.11 -14.37 21.50
N PRO A 517 25.57 -13.63 22.47
CA PRO A 517 25.13 -12.25 22.26
C PRO A 517 26.34 -11.36 21.92
N LYS A 518 26.19 -10.52 20.90
CA LYS A 518 27.28 -9.68 20.36
C LYS A 518 27.25 -8.24 20.84
N LYS A 519 26.10 -7.78 21.36
CA LYS A 519 25.90 -6.40 21.78
C LYS A 519 25.29 -6.37 23.17
N ALA A 520 25.88 -5.61 24.10
CA ALA A 520 25.33 -5.37 25.42
C ALA A 520 24.09 -4.47 25.34
N GLY A 521 23.19 -4.58 26.32
CA GLY A 521 21.96 -3.79 26.42
C GLY A 521 20.79 -4.61 26.92
N THR A 522 19.65 -3.96 27.11
CA THR A 522 18.39 -4.59 27.49
C THR A 522 17.49 -4.66 26.27
N TYR A 523 16.98 -5.85 25.98
CA TYR A 523 16.16 -6.16 24.81
C TYR A 523 14.89 -6.85 25.27
N THR A 524 13.74 -6.25 25.01
CA THR A 524 12.45 -6.91 25.21
C THR A 524 12.00 -7.53 23.92
N VAL A 525 11.72 -8.83 23.94
CA VAL A 525 11.35 -9.61 22.74
C VAL A 525 10.01 -10.30 23.01
N VAL A 526 9.09 -10.12 22.09
CA VAL A 526 7.76 -10.73 22.15
C VAL A 526 7.69 -11.88 21.15
N PHE A 527 7.19 -13.02 21.61
CA PHE A 527 6.96 -14.23 20.81
C PHE A 527 5.46 -14.50 20.76
N ASP A 528 4.95 -14.80 19.57
CA ASP A 528 3.64 -15.38 19.40
C ASP A 528 3.71 -16.88 19.71
N VAL A 529 2.83 -17.35 20.60
CA VAL A 529 2.75 -18.73 21.04
C VAL A 529 1.52 -19.38 20.43
N THR A 530 1.73 -20.42 19.63
CA THR A 530 0.64 -21.23 19.05
C THR A 530 0.64 -22.61 19.66
N ASP A 531 -0.50 -23.06 20.13
CA ASP A 531 -0.72 -24.43 20.57
C ASP A 531 -1.28 -25.25 19.39
N ASN A 532 -0.54 -26.23 18.92
CA ASN A 532 -0.91 -27.11 17.81
C ASN A 532 -1.79 -28.30 18.24
N GLY A 533 -2.09 -28.40 19.53
CA GLY A 533 -2.82 -29.52 20.12
C GLY A 533 -1.92 -30.59 20.74
N ALA A 534 -2.51 -31.61 21.31
CA ALA A 534 -1.77 -32.71 21.96
C ALA A 534 -0.97 -33.54 20.94
N ASP A 535 0.22 -33.98 21.36
CA ASP A 535 1.14 -34.86 20.60
C ASP A 535 0.41 -35.99 19.87
N MET A 536 0.80 -36.24 18.63
CA MET A 536 0.23 -37.24 17.70
C MET A 536 0.41 -38.74 18.14
N ILE A 537 0.53 -39.04 19.40
CA ILE A 537 0.70 -40.41 19.89
C ILE A 537 -0.62 -41.09 20.32
N SER A 538 -1.73 -40.38 20.37
CA SER A 538 -3.02 -41.04 20.62
C SER A 538 -3.96 -40.92 19.41
N SER A 539 -3.82 -41.84 18.48
CA SER A 539 -4.66 -41.97 17.27
C SER A 539 -6.12 -42.37 17.54
N MET A 540 -6.70 -42.01 18.67
CA MET A 540 -8.08 -42.32 19.04
C MET A 540 -8.82 -41.26 19.86
N ALA A 541 -8.39 -40.01 19.92
CA ALA A 541 -9.15 -38.97 20.57
C ALA A 541 -9.80 -38.02 19.54
N LEU A 542 -11.10 -37.99 19.58
CA LEU A 542 -11.97 -37.01 18.92
C LEU A 542 -11.61 -35.59 19.41
N GLU A 543 -11.32 -34.68 18.44
CA GLU A 543 -11.07 -33.30 18.60
C GLU A 543 -9.87 -32.94 19.53
N PRO A 544 -8.79 -32.37 18.99
CA PRO A 544 -7.69 -31.89 19.83
C PRO A 544 -8.20 -30.72 20.68
N ASN A 545 -8.01 -30.82 22.00
CA ASN A 545 -8.16 -29.68 22.93
C ASN A 545 -7.08 -28.63 22.58
N LYS A 546 -7.33 -27.82 21.56
CA LYS A 546 -6.49 -26.67 21.27
C LYS A 546 -6.67 -25.66 22.38
N ALA A 547 -5.60 -25.36 23.09
CA ALA A 547 -5.54 -24.15 23.88
C ALA A 547 -5.36 -22.94 22.96
N LEU A 548 -5.59 -21.78 23.52
CA LEU A 548 -5.58 -20.50 22.87
C LEU A 548 -4.34 -20.26 22.02
N SER A 549 -4.48 -20.34 20.73
CA SER A 549 -3.50 -19.80 19.80
C SER A 549 -3.62 -18.28 19.85
N ASN A 550 -2.64 -17.58 20.29
CA ASN A 550 -2.32 -16.16 20.30
C ASN A 550 -1.91 -15.68 21.71
N ALA A 551 -1.45 -16.60 22.58
CA ALA A 551 -0.69 -16.18 23.74
C ALA A 551 0.60 -15.50 23.26
N GLN A 552 0.98 -14.42 23.88
CA GLN A 552 2.27 -13.79 23.66
C GLN A 552 3.16 -14.02 24.87
N LEU A 553 4.37 -14.50 24.61
CA LEU A 553 5.41 -14.62 25.64
C LEU A 553 6.38 -13.43 25.45
N THR A 554 6.49 -12.61 26.48
CA THR A 554 7.47 -11.52 26.51
C THR A 554 8.65 -11.91 27.36
N LEU A 555 9.86 -11.86 26.80
CA LEU A 555 11.12 -12.09 27.49
C LEU A 555 12.02 -10.86 27.42
N THR A 556 12.67 -10.55 28.51
CA THR A 556 13.65 -9.45 28.59
C THR A 556 15.06 -10.03 28.70
N PHE A 557 15.88 -9.80 27.71
CA PHE A 557 17.30 -10.18 27.70
C PHE A 557 18.13 -9.00 28.21
N ARG A 558 18.78 -9.16 29.34
CA ARG A 558 19.76 -8.20 29.88
C ARG A 558 21.16 -8.73 29.61
N ILE A 559 21.82 -8.14 28.60
CA ILE A 559 23.14 -8.55 28.18
C ILE A 559 24.17 -7.62 28.78
N ALA A 560 24.86 -8.11 29.77
CA ALA A 560 25.91 -7.35 30.42
C ALA A 560 27.17 -7.31 29.55
N LYS A 561 27.85 -6.17 29.57
CA LYS A 561 29.20 -6.05 29.08
C LYS A 561 30.14 -6.53 30.19
N ILE A 562 30.99 -7.51 29.90
CA ILE A 562 32.10 -7.89 30.78
C ILE A 562 33.38 -7.47 30.10
N ASP A 563 34.08 -6.52 30.70
CA ASP A 563 35.40 -6.13 30.28
C ASP A 563 36.42 -6.57 31.33
N GLU A 564 37.57 -7.12 30.89
CA GLU A 564 38.71 -7.33 31.76
C GLU A 564 39.44 -5.99 31.96
N ILE A 565 39.54 -5.57 33.19
CA ILE A 565 40.17 -4.31 33.56
C ILE A 565 41.59 -4.56 34.04
N GLU A 566 42.58 -3.94 33.41
CA GLU A 566 43.99 -4.08 33.84
C GLU A 566 44.20 -3.34 35.17
N PRO A 567 44.62 -4.06 36.23
CA PRO A 567 45.04 -3.42 37.48
C PRO A 567 46.36 -2.66 37.26
N ILE A 568 46.57 -1.57 38.02
CA ILE A 568 47.77 -0.73 37.90
C ILE A 568 48.64 -0.77 39.14
N GLY A 569 49.88 -0.33 38.99
CA GLY A 569 50.83 -0.14 40.06
C GLY A 569 51.14 -1.43 40.84
N LYS A 570 51.02 -1.39 42.16
CA LYS A 570 51.34 -2.54 43.05
C LYS A 570 50.36 -3.71 42.93
N TYR A 571 49.25 -3.52 42.22
CA TYR A 571 48.21 -4.53 42.02
C TYR A 571 48.34 -5.25 40.67
N LYS A 572 49.19 -4.75 39.77
CA LYS A 572 49.46 -5.39 38.49
C LYS A 572 49.95 -6.83 38.70
N ASP A 573 49.41 -7.77 37.93
CA ASP A 573 49.70 -9.22 38.00
C ASP A 573 49.32 -9.91 39.34
N LYS A 574 48.62 -9.22 40.25
CA LYS A 574 48.20 -9.77 41.55
C LYS A 574 46.73 -9.96 41.75
N ILE A 575 45.93 -9.33 40.91
CA ILE A 575 44.48 -9.44 40.91
C ILE A 575 43.95 -9.42 39.48
N ASP A 576 42.92 -10.17 39.23
CA ASP A 576 42.12 -10.07 38.03
C ASP A 576 40.85 -9.30 38.36
N ILE A 577 40.44 -8.35 37.51
CA ILE A 577 39.23 -7.57 37.69
C ILE A 577 38.31 -7.80 36.47
N LYS A 578 37.10 -8.23 36.74
CA LYS A 578 36.04 -8.32 35.74
C LYS A 578 34.94 -7.33 36.06
N GLU A 579 34.54 -6.56 35.09
CA GLU A 579 33.44 -5.61 35.17
C GLU A 579 32.23 -6.18 34.51
N LYS A 580 31.07 -6.05 35.16
CA LYS A 580 29.77 -6.34 34.63
C LYS A 580 28.86 -5.14 34.80
N ILE A 581 28.38 -4.55 33.70
CA ILE A 581 27.44 -3.43 33.72
C ILE A 581 26.08 -3.93 33.23
N THR A 582 25.05 -3.61 33.99
CA THR A 582 23.66 -3.79 33.65
C THR A 582 22.94 -2.46 33.76
N ASP A 583 21.68 -2.38 33.36
CA ASP A 583 20.87 -1.14 33.49
C ASP A 583 20.72 -0.70 34.96
N GLU A 584 20.83 -1.62 35.92
CA GLU A 584 20.65 -1.35 37.34
C GLU A 584 21.96 -1.20 38.10
N ASN A 585 22.97 -1.99 37.76
CA ASN A 585 24.18 -2.08 38.57
C ASN A 585 25.45 -2.20 37.76
N VAL A 586 26.51 -1.57 38.28
CA VAL A 586 27.92 -1.84 37.92
C VAL A 586 28.48 -2.79 38.96
N VAL A 587 28.96 -3.95 38.55
CA VAL A 587 29.54 -4.97 39.42
C VAL A 587 30.99 -5.21 39.04
N LEU A 588 31.92 -4.92 39.93
CA LEU A 588 33.32 -5.32 39.80
C LEU A 588 33.60 -6.60 40.59
N THR A 589 34.03 -7.64 39.92
CA THR A 589 34.53 -8.88 40.55
C THR A 589 36.03 -8.89 40.54
N ILE A 590 36.64 -8.83 41.71
CA ILE A 590 38.09 -8.80 41.90
C ILE A 590 38.51 -10.16 42.44
N THR A 591 39.34 -10.86 41.67
CA THR A 591 39.89 -12.18 42.03
C THR A 591 41.38 -12.06 42.34
N PRO A 592 41.81 -12.26 43.56
CA PRO A 592 43.22 -12.21 43.92
C PRO A 592 43.97 -13.47 43.42
N THR A 593 45.17 -13.29 42.89
CA THR A 593 46.01 -14.37 42.39
C THR A 593 46.97 -14.90 43.47
N ASP A 594 47.20 -14.16 44.57
CA ASP A 594 48.21 -14.47 45.59
C ASP A 594 47.73 -14.27 47.05
N GLY A 595 46.46 -14.37 47.33
CA GLY A 595 45.93 -14.19 48.70
C GLY A 595 45.90 -12.74 49.20
N THR A 596 45.89 -11.77 48.31
CA THR A 596 45.86 -10.32 48.62
C THR A 596 44.47 -9.79 49.02
N ILE A 597 43.46 -10.65 49.19
CA ILE A 597 42.08 -10.25 49.42
C ILE A 597 41.90 -9.33 50.63
N ASP A 598 42.60 -9.60 51.74
CA ASP A 598 42.50 -8.75 52.93
C ASP A 598 42.99 -7.31 52.71
N LYS A 599 43.86 -7.12 51.72
CA LYS A 599 44.39 -5.79 51.37
C LYS A 599 43.48 -4.97 50.48
N ILE A 600 42.62 -5.65 49.77
CA ILE A 600 41.64 -5.03 48.86
C ILE A 600 40.22 -5.03 49.39
N ALA A 601 39.93 -5.80 50.45
CA ALA A 601 38.57 -5.94 51.03
C ALA A 601 37.89 -4.62 51.42
N THR A 602 38.68 -3.56 51.57
CA THR A 602 38.20 -2.20 51.90
C THR A 602 38.36 -1.22 50.71
N SER A 603 38.54 -1.73 49.51
CA SER A 603 38.56 -0.89 48.30
C SER A 603 37.22 -0.19 48.08
N LYS A 604 37.28 0.96 47.46
CA LYS A 604 36.07 1.77 47.16
C LYS A 604 35.93 1.97 45.69
N LEU A 605 34.74 1.59 45.16
CA LEU A 605 34.33 1.91 43.80
C LEU A 605 33.54 3.20 43.83
N TYR A 606 33.93 4.16 43.02
CA TYR A 606 33.18 5.39 42.76
C TYR A 606 32.70 5.38 41.32
N VAL A 607 31.43 5.66 41.14
CA VAL A 607 30.79 5.91 39.82
C VAL A 607 30.50 7.40 39.76
N ALA A 608 31.30 8.16 39.04
CA ALA A 608 31.10 9.60 38.86
C ALA A 608 30.34 9.87 37.55
N GLU A 609 29.22 10.54 37.63
CA GLU A 609 28.34 10.89 36.51
C GLU A 609 28.58 12.33 36.07
N TYR A 610 28.57 12.58 34.77
CA TYR A 610 28.75 13.91 34.18
C TYR A 610 27.61 14.25 33.25
N ASP A 611 27.29 15.54 33.08
CA ASP A 611 26.34 16.02 32.07
C ASP A 611 26.99 16.07 30.68
N GLY A 612 26.18 16.51 29.69
CA GLY A 612 26.63 16.66 28.29
C GLY A 612 27.72 17.73 28.09
N GLU A 613 27.95 18.60 29.07
CA GLU A 613 28.98 19.64 29.09
C GLU A 613 30.25 19.19 29.88
N GLY A 614 30.23 17.97 30.44
CA GLY A 614 31.31 17.39 31.20
C GLY A 614 31.41 17.86 32.67
N GLN A 615 30.32 18.44 33.23
CA GLN A 615 30.22 18.83 34.62
C GLN A 615 29.77 17.65 35.48
N LEU A 616 30.38 17.45 36.64
CA LEU A 616 30.04 16.39 37.58
C LEU A 616 28.63 16.63 38.15
N ILE A 617 27.72 15.68 37.92
CA ILE A 617 26.32 15.75 38.42
C ILE A 617 26.03 14.80 39.57
N GLY A 618 26.85 13.76 39.75
CA GLY A 618 26.65 12.80 40.81
C GLY A 618 27.86 11.91 41.05
N ILE A 619 27.92 11.33 42.26
CA ILE A 619 28.88 10.27 42.61
C ILE A 619 28.13 9.21 43.40
N LYS A 620 28.24 7.95 42.95
CA LYS A 620 27.71 6.78 43.66
C LYS A 620 28.88 5.99 44.24
N LEU A 621 28.69 5.39 45.41
CA LEU A 621 29.69 4.57 46.07
C LEU A 621 29.25 3.11 46.05
N GLY A 622 30.15 2.22 45.62
CA GLY A 622 29.89 0.79 45.59
C GLY A 622 29.93 0.13 46.97
N GLU A 623 29.10 -0.87 47.16
CA GLU A 623 29.04 -1.75 48.32
C GLU A 623 29.89 -2.99 48.12
N ASN A 624 30.64 -3.37 49.14
CA ASN A 624 31.62 -4.47 49.09
C ASN A 624 31.03 -5.76 49.67
N GLN A 625 31.18 -6.87 48.99
CA GLN A 625 30.86 -8.19 49.48
C GLN A 625 31.99 -9.18 49.17
N ASN A 626 32.38 -9.99 50.16
CA ASN A 626 33.36 -11.06 49.96
C ASN A 626 32.60 -12.38 49.76
N VAL A 627 32.74 -13.00 48.59
CA VAL A 627 32.07 -14.25 48.23
C VAL A 627 33.10 -15.22 47.65
N ASP A 628 33.26 -16.38 48.27
CA ASP A 628 34.18 -17.44 47.83
C ASP A 628 35.60 -16.98 47.49
N GLY A 629 36.13 -16.08 48.32
CA GLY A 629 37.47 -15.57 48.15
C GLY A 629 37.64 -14.51 47.04
N LYS A 630 36.57 -13.99 46.52
CA LYS A 630 36.51 -12.86 45.59
C LYS A 630 35.88 -11.67 46.26
N LEU A 631 36.34 -10.47 45.96
CA LEU A 631 35.71 -9.24 46.35
C LEU A 631 34.75 -8.80 45.25
N ILE A 632 33.46 -8.72 45.56
CA ILE A 632 32.45 -8.20 44.69
C ILE A 632 32.11 -6.80 45.18
N ILE A 633 32.18 -5.81 44.30
CA ILE A 633 31.77 -4.43 44.60
C ILE A 633 30.63 -4.06 43.66
N THR A 634 29.47 -3.78 44.22
CA THR A 634 28.28 -3.42 43.46
C THR A 634 27.96 -1.94 43.67
N ALA A 635 27.84 -1.18 42.63
CA ALA A 635 27.34 0.19 42.64
C ALA A 635 26.12 0.31 41.71
N GLU A 636 25.25 1.26 41.99
CA GLU A 636 24.10 1.59 41.09
C GLU A 636 24.66 2.09 39.75
N SER A 637 24.04 1.64 38.64
CA SER A 637 24.43 2.06 37.28
C SER A 637 24.29 3.57 37.09
N PRO A 638 25.18 4.18 36.30
CA PRO A 638 25.06 5.59 35.93
C PRO A 638 23.77 5.84 35.12
N LYS A 639 23.20 7.01 35.31
CA LYS A 639 22.01 7.46 34.54
C LYS A 639 22.36 8.20 33.25
N THR A 640 23.66 8.42 33.01
CA THR A 640 24.16 9.10 31.82
C THR A 640 25.23 8.24 31.15
N ASP A 641 25.39 8.36 29.84
CA ASP A 641 26.43 7.69 29.08
C ASP A 641 27.83 8.29 29.34
N ASN A 642 27.86 9.45 30.00
CA ASN A 642 29.09 10.14 30.36
C ASN A 642 29.44 9.94 31.85
N PHE A 643 30.23 8.92 32.15
CA PHE A 643 30.60 8.59 33.52
C PHE A 643 32.05 8.08 33.60
N LYS A 644 32.58 8.01 34.85
CA LYS A 644 33.89 7.43 35.14
C LYS A 644 33.80 6.45 36.31
N LEU A 645 34.39 5.28 36.14
CA LEU A 645 34.62 4.31 37.19
C LEU A 645 35.99 4.50 37.76
N MET A 646 36.07 4.58 39.10
CA MET A 646 37.33 4.73 39.81
C MET A 646 37.34 3.75 40.98
N LEU A 647 38.33 2.84 40.99
CA LEU A 647 38.54 1.87 42.07
C LEU A 647 39.81 2.23 42.84
N TRP A 648 39.68 2.50 44.14
CA TRP A 648 40.76 2.91 44.99
C TRP A 648 40.89 2.00 46.20
N ASP A 649 42.14 1.78 46.65
CA ASP A 649 42.40 1.06 47.91
C ASP A 649 42.15 1.95 49.16
N LYS A 650 42.20 1.35 50.32
CA LYS A 650 41.99 2.04 51.62
C LYS A 650 42.90 3.22 51.90
N THR A 651 44.02 3.33 51.17
CA THR A 651 45.01 4.39 51.31
C THR A 651 44.90 5.42 50.19
N ASN A 652 43.77 5.42 49.46
CA ASN A 652 43.48 6.28 48.35
C ASN A 652 44.47 6.15 47.17
N ASN A 653 45.09 4.97 46.96
CA ASN A 653 45.81 4.72 45.74
C ASN A 653 44.89 4.07 44.72
N PRO A 654 44.94 4.47 43.46
CA PRO A 654 44.13 3.86 42.39
C PRO A 654 44.57 2.41 42.15
N ILE A 655 43.58 1.53 42.01
CA ILE A 655 43.75 0.11 41.66
C ILE A 655 43.65 -0.05 40.14
N ILE A 656 42.85 0.79 39.51
CA ILE A 656 42.66 0.85 38.04
C ILE A 656 42.86 2.29 37.55
N ASN A 657 43.12 2.46 36.27
CA ASN A 657 42.95 3.75 35.64
C ASN A 657 41.47 4.11 35.63
N ALA A 658 41.12 5.38 35.74
CA ALA A 658 39.76 5.80 35.59
C ALA A 658 39.24 5.41 34.19
N ILE A 659 38.17 4.65 34.13
CA ILE A 659 37.55 4.20 32.88
C ILE A 659 36.46 5.23 32.54
N SER A 660 36.62 5.88 31.39
CA SER A 660 35.62 6.72 30.73
C SER A 660 35.45 6.15 29.34
N ASP A 661 34.23 5.96 28.89
CA ASP A 661 33.84 5.32 27.65
C ASP A 661 33.63 3.80 27.79
N ILE A 662 32.41 3.46 28.20
CA ILE A 662 31.89 2.13 28.07
C ILE A 662 30.74 2.22 27.05
N HIS A 663 31.09 2.10 25.77
CA HIS A 663 30.12 2.03 24.64
C HIS A 663 29.81 0.61 24.32
#